data_5f27a93c56bdf5af9c0c890341058f0e
#
_entry.id   5f27a93c56bdf5af9c0c890341058f0e
#
_cell.length_a   1.000
_cell.length_b   1.000
_cell.length_c   1.000
_cell.angle_alpha   90.00
_cell.angle_beta   90.00
_cell.angle_gamma   90.00
#
_symmetry.space_group_name_H-M   'P 1'
#
loop_
_entity.id
_entity.type
_entity.pdbx_description
1 polymer ?
#
loop_
_entity_poly.entity_id
_entity_poly.type
_entity_poly.pdbx_seq_one_letter_code
_entity_poly.pdbx_strand_id
1 'polypeptide(L)'
;MEEFLRTLLIGLATGSVYAMAAVGLVLTYKTSRILNLGYGAVAMFTTFVYWQFSVQWGMPLWLSALIVIFVVAPLLGFFLDSQLFRRIEGQPIVIGLMATVGLSVLLQGIVVLIWKAEVRTVPSLFPTTPINIPGGATLGTDQVMVLVISFGSAAALAAMLRFTRIGIAFRAVVDNRAVAGLMSINTSLISGLSWALGTSFAALTGILLAPRLFLDPITLPFFIIAFLLGAAMVGYLESMPLAFAGGLLIGVAQAFLVQYGTFRGVIGNIGNAAPFLIVTVLLLLAPRRLRRAATGGSFVVRTRELAEHASARARVGVGVALFGFIAVFPLLSDSISWQRSLTFGLIHALIFLSLVILTGFSGQISLGHTAFLGIASFSTAHFIGDLGWPVWIAFIIGALAAVPAGALLGLVAVRLHGLFLGLVTLAFAFMAQDLFFTESFVSGREGSVEVPRPPGGESDLSFYYLVLMLLVVFVIVATNLRTGRTGRVLAALRDSETASRSLGIKVVKYKVFIFSLSAFIAAFGGILASMQKESANRLDFLPFYAIVYLTVAVLGGIFHIGGAIAAGLFYGLYRQVFREVPFMLDIQLILFGLGATLALAQNPEGMFGEMRRGGNAILRLLGRRRPPRAEPLPVAGGQE
;
A
#
# COMPACT_ATOMS: atom_id res chain seq x y z
N MET A 1 -26.60 24.95 20.29
CA MET A 1 -25.40 25.05 21.15
C MET A 1 -25.03 23.67 21.71
N GLU A 2 -25.98 22.94 22.26
CA GLU A 2 -25.79 21.58 22.81
C GLU A 2 -25.28 20.60 21.79
N GLU A 3 -25.92 20.48 20.62
CA GLU A 3 -25.53 19.59 19.54
C GLU A 3 -24.14 19.91 18.97
N PHE A 4 -23.83 21.20 18.83
CA PHE A 4 -22.50 21.66 18.43
C PHE A 4 -21.43 21.23 19.43
N LEU A 5 -21.66 21.44 20.71
CA LEU A 5 -20.73 21.08 21.78
C LEU A 5 -20.54 19.55 21.85
N ARG A 6 -21.64 18.79 21.72
CA ARG A 6 -21.60 17.32 21.68
C ARG A 6 -20.77 16.82 20.50
N THR A 7 -21.00 17.34 19.28
CA THR A 7 -20.25 16.98 18.07
C THR A 7 -18.76 17.30 18.21
N LEU A 8 -18.43 18.48 18.76
CA LEU A 8 -17.06 18.89 19.04
C LEU A 8 -16.35 17.92 19.98
N LEU A 9 -17.00 17.56 21.09
CA LEU A 9 -16.43 16.67 22.10
C LEU A 9 -16.25 15.23 21.59
N ILE A 10 -17.21 14.71 20.83
CA ILE A 10 -17.09 13.40 20.15
C ILE A 10 -15.92 13.44 19.16
N GLY A 11 -15.82 14.52 18.39
CA GLY A 11 -14.72 14.73 17.45
C GLY A 11 -13.36 14.80 18.13
N LEU A 12 -13.26 15.49 19.26
CA LEU A 12 -12.04 15.54 20.07
C LEU A 12 -11.67 14.16 20.64
N ALA A 13 -12.65 13.40 21.14
CA ALA A 13 -12.41 12.06 21.67
C ALA A 13 -11.86 11.10 20.58
N THR A 14 -12.50 11.07 19.43
CA THR A 14 -12.05 10.25 18.29
C THR A 14 -10.71 10.76 17.74
N GLY A 15 -10.59 12.07 17.57
CA GLY A 15 -9.37 12.72 17.09
C GLY A 15 -8.17 12.54 18.02
N SER A 16 -8.39 12.39 19.33
CA SER A 16 -7.29 12.12 20.26
C SER A 16 -6.65 10.75 20.07
N VAL A 17 -7.42 9.75 19.65
CA VAL A 17 -6.89 8.42 19.27
C VAL A 17 -6.06 8.53 18.00
N TYR A 18 -6.54 9.26 16.98
CA TYR A 18 -5.78 9.52 15.75
C TYR A 18 -4.50 10.31 16.04
N ALA A 19 -4.58 11.29 16.92
CA ALA A 19 -3.44 12.10 17.37
C ALA A 19 -2.36 11.24 18.04
N MET A 20 -2.78 10.36 18.94
CA MET A 20 -1.89 9.42 19.63
C MET A 20 -1.22 8.43 18.65
N ALA A 21 -1.99 7.86 17.73
CA ALA A 21 -1.47 6.98 16.68
C ALA A 21 -0.42 7.70 15.81
N ALA A 22 -0.71 8.95 15.40
CA ALA A 22 0.19 9.76 14.60
C ALA A 22 1.50 10.08 15.32
N VAL A 23 1.46 10.34 16.62
CA VAL A 23 2.67 10.55 17.45
C VAL A 23 3.54 9.29 17.46
N GLY A 24 2.96 8.10 17.62
CA GLY A 24 3.67 6.82 17.56
C GLY A 24 4.34 6.58 16.21
N LEU A 25 3.63 6.88 15.11
CA LEU A 25 4.18 6.79 13.75
C LEU A 25 5.32 7.78 13.52
N VAL A 26 5.14 9.05 13.91
CA VAL A 26 6.17 10.09 13.74
C VAL A 26 7.42 9.76 14.56
N LEU A 27 7.26 9.18 15.76
CA LEU A 27 8.38 8.75 16.59
C LEU A 27 9.25 7.71 15.87
N THR A 28 8.66 6.64 15.34
CA THR A 28 9.36 5.59 14.59
C THR A 28 9.99 6.14 13.31
N TYR A 29 9.27 6.97 12.57
CA TYR A 29 9.77 7.58 11.34
C TYR A 29 10.99 8.49 11.58
N LYS A 30 10.99 9.29 12.63
CA LYS A 30 12.12 10.21 12.94
C LYS A 30 13.42 9.47 13.21
N THR A 31 13.36 8.30 13.83
CA THR A 31 14.55 7.53 14.21
C THR A 31 15.03 6.60 13.10
N SER A 32 14.12 5.94 12.38
CA SER A 32 14.46 4.95 11.35
C SER A 32 14.41 5.47 9.92
N ARG A 33 13.77 6.64 9.68
CA ARG A 33 13.44 7.18 8.34
C ARG A 33 12.59 6.22 7.50
N ILE A 34 11.99 5.22 8.13
CA ILE A 34 11.07 4.26 7.50
C ILE A 34 9.64 4.63 7.87
N LEU A 35 8.79 4.92 6.88
CA LEU A 35 7.37 5.11 7.11
C LEU A 35 6.71 3.75 7.30
N ASN A 36 6.17 3.52 8.48
CA ASN A 36 5.52 2.26 8.81
C ASN A 36 4.07 2.21 8.33
N LEU A 37 3.83 1.78 7.06
CA LEU A 37 2.49 1.50 6.56
C LEU A 37 1.86 0.25 7.21
N GLY A 38 2.67 -0.59 7.86
CA GLY A 38 2.20 -1.73 8.67
C GLY A 38 1.69 -1.34 10.06
N TYR A 39 1.68 -0.04 10.42
CA TYR A 39 1.28 0.41 11.76
C TYR A 39 -0.16 -0.02 12.13
N GLY A 40 -1.10 0.09 11.20
CA GLY A 40 -2.46 -0.37 11.41
C GLY A 40 -2.57 -1.89 11.62
N ALA A 41 -1.74 -2.67 10.89
CA ALA A 41 -1.69 -4.12 11.07
C ALA A 41 -1.05 -4.52 12.41
N VAL A 42 -0.07 -3.76 12.90
CA VAL A 42 0.46 -3.93 14.26
C VAL A 42 -0.60 -3.62 15.31
N ALA A 43 -1.36 -2.53 15.14
CA ALA A 43 -2.47 -2.18 16.03
C ALA A 43 -3.54 -3.28 16.05
N MET A 44 -3.94 -3.77 14.88
CA MET A 44 -4.89 -4.87 14.73
C MET A 44 -4.38 -6.15 15.38
N PHE A 45 -3.16 -6.60 15.08
CA PHE A 45 -2.57 -7.81 15.64
C PHE A 45 -2.53 -7.77 17.18
N THR A 46 -2.04 -6.67 17.75
CA THR A 46 -1.98 -6.49 19.21
C THR A 46 -3.38 -6.43 19.84
N THR A 47 -4.37 -5.92 19.12
CA THR A 47 -5.77 -5.93 19.58
C THR A 47 -6.38 -7.34 19.55
N PHE A 48 -6.02 -8.19 18.56
CA PHE A 48 -6.40 -9.60 18.58
C PHE A 48 -5.77 -10.35 19.77
N VAL A 49 -4.52 -10.06 20.12
CA VAL A 49 -3.88 -10.60 21.34
C VAL A 49 -4.61 -10.12 22.60
N TYR A 50 -4.99 -8.83 22.66
CA TYR A 50 -5.82 -8.30 23.75
C TYR A 50 -7.17 -9.01 23.85
N TRP A 51 -7.86 -9.22 22.72
CA TRP A 51 -9.12 -9.97 22.67
C TRP A 51 -8.94 -11.41 23.14
N GLN A 52 -7.84 -12.07 22.77
CA GLN A 52 -7.52 -13.43 23.23
C GLN A 52 -7.40 -13.49 24.76
N PHE A 53 -6.69 -12.54 25.36
CA PHE A 53 -6.50 -12.51 26.81
C PHE A 53 -7.79 -12.16 27.56
N SER A 54 -8.49 -11.13 27.10
CA SER A 54 -9.66 -10.58 27.79
C SER A 54 -10.92 -11.40 27.59
N VAL A 55 -11.19 -11.88 26.36
CA VAL A 55 -12.45 -12.56 26.02
C VAL A 55 -12.27 -14.09 26.07
N GLN A 56 -11.26 -14.65 25.42
CA GLN A 56 -11.08 -16.10 25.35
C GLN A 56 -10.53 -16.70 26.65
N TRP A 57 -9.56 -16.03 27.27
CA TRP A 57 -8.95 -16.49 28.51
C TRP A 57 -9.62 -15.92 29.77
N GLY A 58 -10.58 -14.99 29.61
CA GLY A 58 -11.35 -14.40 30.70
C GLY A 58 -10.53 -13.55 31.67
N MET A 59 -9.37 -13.03 31.24
CA MET A 59 -8.55 -12.15 32.07
C MET A 59 -9.25 -10.77 32.25
N PRO A 60 -9.02 -10.09 33.39
CA PRO A 60 -9.50 -8.73 33.55
C PRO A 60 -9.06 -7.81 32.41
N LEU A 61 -10.00 -6.98 31.90
CA LEU A 61 -9.75 -6.10 30.72
C LEU A 61 -8.53 -5.21 30.93
N TRP A 62 -8.42 -4.58 32.11
CA TRP A 62 -7.29 -3.69 32.44
C TRP A 62 -5.94 -4.42 32.47
N LEU A 63 -5.91 -5.67 33.00
CA LEU A 63 -4.69 -6.47 33.08
C LEU A 63 -4.26 -6.91 31.67
N SER A 64 -5.21 -7.36 30.85
CA SER A 64 -4.96 -7.72 29.44
C SER A 64 -4.41 -6.52 28.67
N ALA A 65 -4.96 -5.33 28.86
CA ALA A 65 -4.48 -4.11 28.21
C ALA A 65 -3.06 -3.76 28.65
N LEU A 66 -2.76 -3.82 29.96
CA LEU A 66 -1.41 -3.54 30.49
C LEU A 66 -0.37 -4.52 29.93
N ILE A 67 -0.67 -5.81 29.91
CA ILE A 67 0.24 -6.82 29.36
C ILE A 67 0.50 -6.55 27.87
N VAL A 68 -0.55 -6.29 27.10
CA VAL A 68 -0.39 -6.06 25.67
C VAL A 68 0.40 -4.78 25.38
N ILE A 69 0.09 -3.67 26.06
CA ILE A 69 0.71 -2.37 25.81
C ILE A 69 2.15 -2.31 26.31
N PHE A 70 2.46 -2.90 27.47
CA PHE A 70 3.77 -2.75 28.10
C PHE A 70 4.69 -3.96 27.94
N VAL A 71 4.18 -5.11 27.49
CA VAL A 71 5.01 -6.32 27.28
C VAL A 71 4.94 -6.77 25.83
N VAL A 72 3.77 -7.16 25.33
CA VAL A 72 3.64 -7.78 24.00
C VAL A 72 4.03 -6.79 22.89
N ALA A 73 3.47 -5.58 22.90
CA ALA A 73 3.74 -4.60 21.85
C ALA A 73 5.19 -4.11 21.83
N PRO A 74 5.84 -3.75 22.97
CA PRO A 74 7.25 -3.40 22.97
C PRO A 74 8.16 -4.53 22.49
N LEU A 75 7.91 -5.77 22.89
CA LEU A 75 8.68 -6.93 22.43
C LEU A 75 8.52 -7.13 20.92
N LEU A 76 7.30 -7.04 20.41
CA LEU A 76 7.04 -7.10 18.97
C LEU A 76 7.79 -5.98 18.23
N GLY A 77 7.73 -4.74 18.70
CA GLY A 77 8.41 -3.61 18.09
C GLY A 77 9.93 -3.76 18.07
N PHE A 78 10.51 -4.20 19.17
CA PHE A 78 11.94 -4.47 19.25
C PHE A 78 12.36 -5.62 18.34
N PHE A 79 11.55 -6.68 18.26
CA PHE A 79 11.75 -7.81 17.35
C PHE A 79 11.71 -7.35 15.89
N LEU A 80 10.70 -6.56 15.50
CA LEU A 80 10.57 -6.04 14.14
C LEU A 80 11.76 -5.14 13.76
N ASP A 81 12.21 -4.26 14.65
CA ASP A 81 13.42 -3.46 14.42
C ASP A 81 14.64 -4.35 14.18
N SER A 82 14.91 -5.29 15.10
CA SER A 82 16.12 -6.10 15.08
C SER A 82 16.20 -7.05 13.89
N GLN A 83 15.10 -7.70 13.52
CA GLN A 83 15.09 -8.74 12.49
C GLN A 83 14.82 -8.19 11.10
N LEU A 84 14.03 -7.12 10.99
CA LEU A 84 13.58 -6.61 9.70
C LEU A 84 14.17 -5.23 9.40
N PHE A 85 13.82 -4.21 10.16
CA PHE A 85 14.05 -2.82 9.76
C PHE A 85 15.52 -2.40 9.83
N ARG A 86 16.27 -2.92 10.76
CA ARG A 86 17.72 -2.67 10.86
C ARG A 86 18.51 -3.21 9.66
N ARG A 87 18.03 -4.30 9.04
CA ARG A 87 18.69 -4.90 7.86
C ARG A 87 18.48 -4.09 6.58
N ILE A 88 17.40 -3.33 6.53
CA ILE A 88 17.05 -2.49 5.39
C ILE A 88 17.38 -1.01 5.62
N GLU A 89 18.00 -0.71 6.74
CA GLU A 89 18.42 0.65 7.06
C GLU A 89 19.46 1.15 6.05
N GLY A 90 19.32 2.42 5.62
CA GLY A 90 20.18 2.99 4.57
C GLY A 90 19.80 2.59 3.13
N GLN A 91 18.85 1.67 2.96
CA GLN A 91 18.31 1.33 1.63
C GLN A 91 17.39 2.45 1.12
N PRO A 92 17.12 2.51 -0.20
CA PRO A 92 16.15 3.46 -0.76
C PRO A 92 14.80 3.41 -0.03
N ILE A 93 14.17 4.58 0.16
CA ILE A 93 12.89 4.74 0.89
C ILE A 93 11.81 3.76 0.41
N VAL A 94 11.81 3.44 -0.88
CA VAL A 94 10.88 2.48 -1.49
C VAL A 94 10.98 1.10 -0.87
N ILE A 95 12.19 0.62 -0.60
CA ILE A 95 12.42 -0.70 0.02
C ILE A 95 11.84 -0.72 1.42
N GLY A 96 12.06 0.36 2.19
CA GLY A 96 11.46 0.50 3.52
C GLY A 96 9.94 0.51 3.49
N LEU A 97 9.33 1.25 2.56
CA LEU A 97 7.88 1.25 2.35
C LEU A 97 7.33 -0.13 2.04
N MET A 98 7.94 -0.80 1.06
CA MET A 98 7.50 -2.12 0.62
C MET A 98 7.66 -3.17 1.72
N ALA A 99 8.72 -3.08 2.53
CA ALA A 99 8.90 -3.95 3.69
C ALA A 99 7.80 -3.76 4.74
N THR A 100 7.35 -2.50 4.99
CA THR A 100 6.24 -2.25 5.92
C THR A 100 4.89 -2.68 5.36
N VAL A 101 4.71 -2.63 4.05
CA VAL A 101 3.55 -3.18 3.34
C VAL A 101 3.55 -4.71 3.42
N GLY A 102 4.69 -5.35 3.16
CA GLY A 102 4.86 -6.79 3.34
C GLY A 102 4.57 -7.23 4.78
N LEU A 103 5.04 -6.45 5.77
CA LEU A 103 4.71 -6.65 7.18
C LEU A 103 3.19 -6.57 7.44
N SER A 104 2.49 -5.62 6.82
CA SER A 104 1.04 -5.49 6.96
C SER A 104 0.33 -6.76 6.51
N VAL A 105 0.67 -7.26 5.31
CA VAL A 105 0.10 -8.49 4.75
C VAL A 105 0.49 -9.72 5.59
N LEU A 106 1.72 -9.77 6.08
CA LEU A 106 2.21 -10.84 6.96
C LEU A 106 1.39 -10.93 8.25
N LEU A 107 1.23 -9.81 8.97
CA LEU A 107 0.49 -9.78 10.24
C LEU A 107 -0.99 -10.12 10.03
N GLN A 108 -1.60 -9.66 8.93
CA GLN A 108 -2.97 -10.06 8.57
C GLN A 108 -3.07 -11.57 8.31
N GLY A 109 -2.12 -12.12 7.56
CA GLY A 109 -2.06 -13.56 7.33
C GLY A 109 -1.93 -14.36 8.62
N ILE A 110 -1.10 -13.93 9.56
CA ILE A 110 -0.96 -14.56 10.88
C ILE A 110 -2.29 -14.50 11.65
N VAL A 111 -2.97 -13.35 11.64
CA VAL A 111 -4.27 -13.20 12.32
C VAL A 111 -5.33 -14.10 11.69
N VAL A 112 -5.42 -14.15 10.37
CA VAL A 112 -6.37 -15.03 9.65
C VAL A 112 -6.08 -16.51 9.93
N LEU A 113 -4.82 -16.89 10.03
CA LEU A 113 -4.42 -18.26 10.35
C LEU A 113 -4.84 -18.67 11.78
N ILE A 114 -4.59 -17.80 12.77
CA ILE A 114 -4.82 -18.12 14.19
C ILE A 114 -6.29 -17.94 14.57
N TRP A 115 -6.89 -16.79 14.20
CA TRP A 115 -8.22 -16.38 14.67
C TRP A 115 -9.30 -16.44 13.58
N LYS A 116 -8.96 -16.81 12.34
CA LYS A 116 -9.83 -16.78 11.17
C LYS A 116 -10.20 -15.35 10.72
N ALA A 117 -10.84 -15.24 9.56
CA ALA A 117 -11.26 -13.94 9.01
C ALA A 117 -12.66 -13.56 9.50
N GLU A 118 -12.90 -13.63 10.81
CA GLU A 118 -14.18 -13.32 11.42
C GLU A 118 -14.14 -11.93 12.07
N VAL A 119 -15.23 -11.20 11.90
CA VAL A 119 -15.44 -9.91 12.60
C VAL A 119 -15.79 -10.21 14.07
N ARG A 120 -15.07 -9.59 14.99
CA ARG A 120 -15.23 -9.82 16.42
C ARG A 120 -15.56 -8.51 17.13
N THR A 121 -16.37 -8.63 18.18
CA THR A 121 -16.63 -7.52 19.09
C THR A 121 -15.58 -7.51 20.20
N VAL A 122 -15.10 -6.33 20.54
CA VAL A 122 -14.16 -6.11 21.65
C VAL A 122 -14.91 -5.34 22.74
N PRO A 123 -14.91 -5.83 23.98
CA PRO A 123 -15.53 -5.08 25.07
C PRO A 123 -14.78 -3.77 25.33
N SER A 124 -15.51 -2.71 25.62
CA SER A 124 -14.91 -1.43 25.99
C SER A 124 -14.14 -1.58 27.30
N LEU A 125 -12.93 -1.01 27.34
CA LEU A 125 -12.09 -1.00 28.55
C LEU A 125 -12.74 -0.22 29.69
N PHE A 126 -13.59 0.76 29.37
CA PHE A 126 -14.27 1.63 30.32
C PHE A 126 -15.78 1.55 30.19
N PRO A 127 -16.54 1.82 31.28
CA PRO A 127 -17.99 1.89 31.24
C PRO A 127 -18.46 2.95 30.21
N THR A 128 -19.59 2.68 29.56
CA THR A 128 -20.20 3.59 28.58
C THR A 128 -21.28 4.48 29.19
N THR A 129 -21.28 4.65 30.52
CA THR A 129 -22.26 5.47 31.23
C THR A 129 -22.19 6.94 30.79
N PRO A 130 -23.32 7.59 30.51
CA PRO A 130 -23.33 8.98 30.09
C PRO A 130 -22.96 9.93 31.24
N ILE A 131 -22.09 10.89 30.97
CA ILE A 131 -21.74 12.00 31.84
C ILE A 131 -22.37 13.27 31.28
N ASN A 132 -23.16 13.97 32.09
CA ASN A 132 -23.72 15.27 31.74
C ASN A 132 -22.65 16.36 31.91
N ILE A 133 -22.39 17.10 30.81
CA ILE A 133 -21.42 18.20 30.82
C ILE A 133 -22.17 19.54 30.94
N PRO A 134 -21.60 20.56 31.63
CA PRO A 134 -22.16 21.89 31.64
C PRO A 134 -22.43 22.39 30.22
N GLY A 135 -23.69 22.78 29.93
CA GLY A 135 -24.13 23.14 28.56
C GLY A 135 -25.08 22.14 27.90
N GLY A 136 -25.52 21.08 28.64
CA GLY A 136 -26.56 20.13 28.23
C GLY A 136 -26.02 18.94 27.37
N ALA A 137 -24.76 18.97 26.96
CA ALA A 137 -24.18 17.89 26.18
C ALA A 137 -23.87 16.66 27.04
N THR A 138 -24.13 15.46 26.49
CA THR A 138 -23.79 14.18 27.13
C THR A 138 -22.61 13.51 26.41
N LEU A 139 -21.62 13.05 27.21
CA LEU A 139 -20.51 12.21 26.71
C LEU A 139 -20.49 10.88 27.46
N GLY A 140 -20.09 9.81 26.77
CA GLY A 140 -19.79 8.55 27.44
C GLY A 140 -18.53 8.64 28.30
N THR A 141 -18.53 7.96 29.43
CA THR A 141 -17.35 7.87 30.33
C THR A 141 -16.15 7.32 29.55
N ASP A 142 -16.37 6.36 28.65
CA ASP A 142 -15.35 5.80 27.74
C ASP A 142 -14.68 6.88 26.90
N GLN A 143 -15.44 7.86 26.39
CA GLN A 143 -14.91 8.95 25.56
C GLN A 143 -14.02 9.90 26.35
N VAL A 144 -14.42 10.22 27.57
CA VAL A 144 -13.61 11.04 28.49
C VAL A 144 -12.31 10.32 28.86
N MET A 145 -12.39 9.02 29.15
CA MET A 145 -11.19 8.22 29.46
C MET A 145 -10.24 8.09 28.28
N VAL A 146 -10.78 7.95 27.07
CA VAL A 146 -9.97 7.96 25.83
C VAL A 146 -9.22 9.28 25.68
N LEU A 147 -9.87 10.42 25.92
CA LEU A 147 -9.21 11.73 25.92
C LEU A 147 -8.08 11.78 26.95
N VAL A 148 -8.36 11.43 28.21
CA VAL A 148 -7.38 11.46 29.29
C VAL A 148 -6.16 10.57 28.98
N ILE A 149 -6.38 9.36 28.49
CA ILE A 149 -5.30 8.43 28.15
C ILE A 149 -4.49 8.93 26.96
N SER A 150 -5.14 9.43 25.92
CA SER A 150 -4.45 9.92 24.72
C SER A 150 -3.59 11.15 25.04
N PHE A 151 -4.12 12.14 25.76
CA PHE A 151 -3.35 13.30 26.19
C PHE A 151 -2.27 12.91 27.21
N GLY A 152 -2.59 12.04 28.17
CA GLY A 152 -1.66 11.57 29.19
C GLY A 152 -0.47 10.80 28.59
N SER A 153 -0.74 9.90 27.64
CA SER A 153 0.32 9.13 26.96
C SER A 153 1.21 10.03 26.08
N ALA A 154 0.61 10.99 25.36
CA ALA A 154 1.38 11.95 24.56
C ALA A 154 2.23 12.87 25.45
N ALA A 155 1.67 13.34 26.58
CA ALA A 155 2.39 14.14 27.55
C ALA A 155 3.52 13.37 28.23
N ALA A 156 3.29 12.09 28.60
CA ALA A 156 4.31 11.21 29.16
C ALA A 156 5.46 11.00 28.17
N LEU A 157 5.16 10.75 26.88
CA LEU A 157 6.19 10.64 25.85
C LEU A 157 6.96 11.95 25.67
N ALA A 158 6.27 13.09 25.62
CA ALA A 158 6.90 14.40 25.51
C ALA A 158 7.82 14.69 26.71
N ALA A 159 7.36 14.38 27.93
CA ALA A 159 8.16 14.49 29.15
C ALA A 159 9.39 13.56 29.12
N MET A 160 9.22 12.31 28.70
CA MET A 160 10.33 11.36 28.53
C MET A 160 11.38 11.92 27.55
N LEU A 161 10.94 12.38 26.37
CA LEU A 161 11.84 12.91 25.35
C LEU A 161 12.53 14.21 25.77
N ARG A 162 11.89 15.04 26.63
CA ARG A 162 12.42 16.34 27.05
C ARG A 162 13.35 16.23 28.27
N PHE A 163 13.00 15.43 29.26
CA PHE A 163 13.61 15.46 30.60
C PHE A 163 14.49 14.25 30.92
N THR A 164 14.50 13.19 30.09
CA THR A 164 15.30 11.99 30.38
C THR A 164 16.58 11.88 29.55
N ARG A 165 17.56 11.11 30.03
CA ARG A 165 18.80 10.77 29.28
C ARG A 165 18.50 10.02 27.98
N ILE A 166 17.46 9.17 28.00
CA ILE A 166 16.99 8.46 26.80
C ILE A 166 16.49 9.46 25.76
N GLY A 167 15.74 10.50 26.17
CA GLY A 167 15.27 11.55 25.28
C GLY A 167 16.41 12.38 24.65
N ILE A 168 17.51 12.63 25.39
CA ILE A 168 18.71 13.26 24.82
C ILE A 168 19.31 12.37 23.74
N ALA A 169 19.47 11.08 23.99
CA ALA A 169 20.00 10.10 23.04
C ALA A 169 19.10 9.99 21.79
N PHE A 170 17.77 10.02 21.95
CA PHE A 170 16.82 10.06 20.83
C PHE A 170 17.05 11.29 19.93
N ARG A 171 17.13 12.48 20.52
CA ARG A 171 17.37 13.71 19.75
C ARG A 171 18.70 13.66 19.00
N ALA A 172 19.78 13.20 19.65
CA ALA A 172 21.08 13.04 19.01
C ALA A 172 21.04 12.10 17.80
N VAL A 173 20.35 10.95 17.93
CA VAL A 173 20.18 9.98 16.82
C VAL A 173 19.34 10.56 15.69
N VAL A 174 18.27 11.32 16.00
CA VAL A 174 17.42 11.98 15.03
C VAL A 174 18.16 13.07 14.26
N ASP A 175 19.01 13.84 14.94
CA ASP A 175 19.78 14.93 14.33
C ASP A 175 20.88 14.38 13.41
N ASN A 176 21.73 13.49 13.92
CA ASN A 176 22.76 12.84 13.12
C ASN A 176 23.18 11.48 13.73
N ARG A 177 22.69 10.40 13.14
CA ARG A 177 22.93 9.04 13.63
C ARG A 177 24.42 8.64 13.61
N ALA A 178 25.16 9.05 12.59
CA ALA A 178 26.59 8.73 12.48
C ALA A 178 27.39 9.41 13.59
N VAL A 179 27.14 10.70 13.82
CA VAL A 179 27.77 11.46 14.90
C VAL A 179 27.38 10.92 16.27
N ALA A 180 26.09 10.59 16.47
CA ALA A 180 25.63 9.99 17.72
C ALA A 180 26.36 8.67 18.03
N GLY A 181 26.61 7.83 17.02
CA GLY A 181 27.39 6.60 17.16
C GLY A 181 28.84 6.86 17.58
N LEU A 182 29.47 7.90 17.03
CA LEU A 182 30.82 8.32 17.43
C LEU A 182 30.88 8.85 18.87
N MET A 183 29.78 9.38 19.38
CA MET A 183 29.63 9.86 20.78
C MET A 183 29.23 8.73 21.75
N SER A 184 29.50 7.47 21.40
CA SER A 184 29.21 6.27 22.22
C SER A 184 27.72 6.03 22.51
N ILE A 185 26.80 6.65 21.76
CA ILE A 185 25.37 6.39 21.87
C ILE A 185 25.05 5.11 21.09
N ASN A 186 24.45 4.12 21.76
CA ASN A 186 23.99 2.91 21.09
C ASN A 186 22.76 3.20 20.21
N THR A 187 23.02 3.55 18.93
CA THR A 187 21.98 3.91 17.96
C THR A 187 21.02 2.78 17.67
N SER A 188 21.46 1.52 17.77
CA SER A 188 20.62 0.34 17.59
C SER A 188 19.62 0.17 18.74
N LEU A 189 20.03 0.42 19.97
CA LEU A 189 19.12 0.38 21.13
C LEU A 189 18.06 1.48 21.03
N ILE A 190 18.47 2.69 20.64
CA ILE A 190 17.54 3.83 20.48
C ILE A 190 16.53 3.55 19.35
N SER A 191 16.94 2.94 18.24
CA SER A 191 16.01 2.50 17.18
C SER A 191 15.03 1.47 17.72
N GLY A 192 15.51 0.41 18.40
CA GLY A 192 14.65 -0.62 18.98
C GLY A 192 13.67 -0.07 20.00
N LEU A 193 14.08 0.86 20.87
CA LEU A 193 13.19 1.55 21.82
C LEU A 193 12.15 2.41 21.11
N SER A 194 12.52 3.06 20.00
CA SER A 194 11.58 3.83 19.18
C SER A 194 10.48 2.94 18.60
N TRP A 195 10.87 1.79 18.06
CA TRP A 195 9.91 0.82 17.55
C TRP A 195 9.06 0.21 18.66
N ALA A 196 9.66 -0.11 19.82
CA ALA A 196 8.93 -0.60 20.99
C ALA A 196 7.86 0.39 21.46
N LEU A 197 8.20 1.67 21.59
CA LEU A 197 7.24 2.72 21.94
C LEU A 197 6.19 2.93 20.85
N GLY A 198 6.60 2.97 19.59
CA GLY A 198 5.67 3.11 18.47
C GLY A 198 4.63 2.00 18.39
N THR A 199 5.05 0.74 18.61
CA THR A 199 4.13 -0.41 18.67
C THR A 199 3.25 -0.41 19.91
N SER A 200 3.74 0.12 21.06
CA SER A 200 2.89 0.34 22.25
C SER A 200 1.78 1.35 21.98
N PHE A 201 2.11 2.44 21.28
CA PHE A 201 1.10 3.42 20.83
C PHE A 201 0.13 2.80 19.81
N ALA A 202 0.61 1.91 18.93
CA ALA A 202 -0.25 1.18 18.00
C ALA A 202 -1.24 0.25 18.75
N ALA A 203 -0.74 -0.50 19.73
CA ALA A 203 -1.56 -1.36 20.57
C ALA A 203 -2.63 -0.57 21.34
N LEU A 204 -2.22 0.53 21.96
CA LEU A 204 -3.15 1.41 22.69
C LEU A 204 -4.20 1.99 21.75
N THR A 205 -3.82 2.43 20.53
CA THR A 205 -4.75 2.89 19.49
C THR A 205 -5.76 1.82 19.12
N GLY A 206 -5.31 0.60 18.86
CA GLY A 206 -6.18 -0.52 18.48
C GLY A 206 -7.17 -0.89 19.58
N ILE A 207 -6.70 -1.02 20.83
CA ILE A 207 -7.53 -1.36 22.00
C ILE A 207 -8.60 -0.28 22.25
N LEU A 208 -8.28 1.01 22.11
CA LEU A 208 -9.25 2.09 22.33
C LEU A 208 -10.23 2.27 21.16
N LEU A 209 -9.84 1.89 19.95
CA LEU A 209 -10.66 2.09 18.74
C LEU A 209 -11.56 0.89 18.40
N ALA A 210 -11.07 -0.34 18.64
CA ALA A 210 -11.77 -1.57 18.28
C ALA A 210 -13.19 -1.73 18.85
N PRO A 211 -13.52 -1.28 20.09
CA PRO A 211 -14.88 -1.35 20.58
C PRO A 211 -15.91 -0.58 19.75
N ARG A 212 -15.46 0.40 18.95
CA ARG A 212 -16.31 1.25 18.10
C ARG A 212 -16.35 0.84 16.65
N LEU A 213 -15.29 0.16 16.15
CA LEU A 213 -15.13 -0.17 14.73
C LEU A 213 -15.23 -1.66 14.43
N PHE A 214 -15.40 -2.49 15.42
CA PHE A 214 -15.23 -3.95 15.34
C PHE A 214 -13.76 -4.35 15.08
N LEU A 215 -13.40 -5.55 15.51
CA LEU A 215 -12.09 -6.15 15.28
C LEU A 215 -12.17 -7.05 14.05
N ASP A 216 -11.68 -6.52 12.95
CA ASP A 216 -11.63 -7.20 11.66
C ASP A 216 -10.19 -7.17 11.10
N PRO A 217 -9.66 -8.31 10.62
CA PRO A 217 -8.29 -8.38 10.13
C PRO A 217 -8.05 -7.57 8.84
N ILE A 218 -9.10 -7.22 8.11
CA ILE A 218 -8.98 -6.51 6.82
C ILE A 218 -9.23 -5.01 6.98
N THR A 219 -10.37 -4.61 7.53
CA THR A 219 -10.83 -3.20 7.54
C THR A 219 -10.14 -2.37 8.59
N LEU A 220 -9.96 -2.91 9.82
CA LEU A 220 -9.39 -2.15 10.93
C LEU A 220 -7.97 -1.60 10.67
N PRO A 221 -7.02 -2.38 10.09
CA PRO A 221 -5.69 -1.88 9.80
C PRO A 221 -5.69 -0.67 8.86
N PHE A 222 -6.62 -0.69 7.87
CA PHE A 222 -6.71 0.37 6.88
C PHE A 222 -7.33 1.63 7.43
N PHE A 223 -8.38 1.47 8.23
CA PHE A 223 -9.01 2.58 8.90
C PHE A 223 -7.99 3.33 9.78
N ILE A 224 -7.22 2.59 10.58
CA ILE A 224 -6.18 3.19 11.43
C ILE A 224 -5.14 3.93 10.57
N ILE A 225 -4.60 3.29 9.52
CA ILE A 225 -3.59 3.90 8.64
C ILE A 225 -4.11 5.19 7.98
N ALA A 226 -5.34 5.16 7.51
CA ALA A 226 -5.97 6.28 6.85
C ALA A 226 -5.92 7.56 7.69
N PHE A 227 -6.41 7.48 8.91
CA PHE A 227 -6.54 8.62 9.81
C PHE A 227 -5.20 9.05 10.42
N LEU A 228 -4.36 8.07 10.80
CA LEU A 228 -3.05 8.41 11.37
C LEU A 228 -2.11 9.07 10.36
N LEU A 229 -2.15 8.65 9.08
CA LEU A 229 -1.35 9.29 8.04
C LEU A 229 -1.80 10.73 7.81
N GLY A 230 -3.11 10.97 7.79
CA GLY A 230 -3.66 12.31 7.75
C GLY A 230 -3.12 13.18 8.87
N ALA A 231 -3.22 12.70 10.09
CA ALA A 231 -2.73 13.40 11.28
C ALA A 231 -1.21 13.63 11.25
N ALA A 232 -0.43 12.62 10.91
CA ALA A 232 1.03 12.71 10.82
C ALA A 232 1.49 13.68 9.72
N MET A 233 0.72 13.80 8.62
CA MET A 233 1.01 14.74 7.52
C MET A 233 0.81 16.20 7.92
N VAL A 234 -0.10 16.53 8.83
CA VAL A 234 -0.19 17.89 9.39
C VAL A 234 1.12 18.30 10.05
N GLY A 235 1.81 17.35 10.70
CA GLY A 235 3.15 17.53 11.26
C GLY A 235 4.30 17.30 10.27
N TYR A 236 4.03 17.05 8.99
CA TYR A 236 4.98 16.71 7.94
C TYR A 236 5.92 15.55 8.31
N LEU A 237 5.47 14.62 9.17
CA LEU A 237 6.27 13.53 9.76
C LEU A 237 7.48 14.01 10.59
N GLU A 238 7.61 15.31 10.85
CA GLU A 238 8.75 15.91 11.56
C GLU A 238 8.37 16.39 12.97
N SER A 239 7.15 16.90 13.14
CA SER A 239 6.68 17.50 14.40
C SER A 239 5.62 16.64 15.07
N MET A 240 5.95 16.00 16.20
CA MET A 240 4.98 15.25 17.02
C MET A 240 3.86 16.13 17.56
N PRO A 241 4.10 17.36 18.09
CA PRO A 241 3.02 18.24 18.53
C PRO A 241 2.05 18.63 17.42
N LEU A 242 2.56 18.93 16.22
CA LEU A 242 1.70 19.24 15.07
C LEU A 242 0.95 18.01 14.56
N ALA A 243 1.55 16.82 14.61
CA ALA A 243 0.86 15.58 14.28
C ALA A 243 -0.27 15.28 15.28
N PHE A 244 -0.04 15.54 16.57
CA PHE A 244 -1.08 15.43 17.59
C PHE A 244 -2.23 16.41 17.33
N ALA A 245 -1.92 17.69 17.08
CA ALA A 245 -2.93 18.69 16.71
C ALA A 245 -3.66 18.31 15.41
N GLY A 246 -2.95 17.73 14.43
CA GLY A 246 -3.52 17.21 13.21
C GLY A 246 -4.57 16.12 13.44
N GLY A 247 -4.29 15.18 14.35
CA GLY A 247 -5.24 14.14 14.72
C GLY A 247 -6.52 14.70 15.35
N LEU A 248 -6.39 15.67 16.25
CA LEU A 248 -7.54 16.37 16.83
C LEU A 248 -8.36 17.09 15.75
N LEU A 249 -7.69 17.82 14.86
CA LEU A 249 -8.33 18.55 13.77
C LEU A 249 -9.10 17.60 12.84
N ILE A 250 -8.51 16.47 12.47
CA ILE A 250 -9.16 15.47 11.61
C ILE A 250 -10.36 14.85 12.30
N GLY A 251 -10.24 14.49 13.60
CA GLY A 251 -11.37 13.92 14.34
C GLY A 251 -12.53 14.89 14.48
N VAL A 252 -12.25 16.17 14.77
CA VAL A 252 -13.27 17.22 14.82
C VAL A 252 -13.89 17.43 13.44
N ALA A 253 -13.08 17.59 12.40
CA ALA A 253 -13.57 17.76 11.03
C ALA A 253 -14.46 16.58 10.60
N GLN A 254 -14.04 15.34 10.90
CA GLN A 254 -14.84 14.15 10.63
C GLN A 254 -16.20 14.18 11.34
N ALA A 255 -16.21 14.49 12.64
CA ALA A 255 -17.45 14.53 13.43
C ALA A 255 -18.43 15.57 12.87
N PHE A 256 -17.94 16.77 12.54
CA PHE A 256 -18.78 17.82 11.93
C PHE A 256 -19.27 17.44 10.54
N LEU A 257 -18.42 16.84 9.71
CA LEU A 257 -18.81 16.42 8.35
C LEU A 257 -19.80 15.25 8.37
N VAL A 258 -19.69 14.35 9.33
CA VAL A 258 -20.68 13.27 9.53
C VAL A 258 -22.02 13.85 10.00
N GLN A 259 -21.99 14.81 10.93
CA GLN A 259 -23.22 15.38 11.50
C GLN A 259 -23.95 16.35 10.56
N TYR A 260 -23.20 17.24 9.89
CA TYR A 260 -23.75 18.34 9.12
C TYR A 260 -23.51 18.22 7.59
N GLY A 261 -22.64 17.31 7.17
CA GLY A 261 -22.22 17.15 5.77
C GLY A 261 -23.20 16.36 4.92
N THR A 262 -24.51 16.51 5.15
CA THR A 262 -25.54 15.86 4.32
C THR A 262 -25.66 16.52 2.94
N PHE A 263 -24.67 16.32 2.07
CA PHE A 263 -24.84 16.56 0.63
C PHE A 263 -25.63 15.39 0.04
N ARG A 264 -26.95 15.40 0.25
CA ARG A 264 -27.86 14.37 -0.24
C ARG A 264 -27.69 14.22 -1.77
N GLY A 265 -27.16 13.09 -2.19
CA GLY A 265 -27.33 12.54 -3.52
C GLY A 265 -26.14 12.65 -4.50
N VAL A 266 -25.01 13.28 -4.17
CA VAL A 266 -23.89 13.43 -5.13
C VAL A 266 -22.53 13.06 -4.53
N ILE A 267 -22.36 13.22 -3.23
CA ILE A 267 -21.07 12.98 -2.55
C ILE A 267 -21.35 12.15 -1.31
N GLY A 268 -20.81 10.94 -1.28
CA GLY A 268 -21.00 9.97 -0.21
C GLY A 268 -20.41 10.38 1.14
N ASN A 269 -19.84 9.46 1.82
CA ASN A 269 -19.39 9.59 3.21
C ASN A 269 -18.20 10.58 3.35
N ILE A 270 -18.48 11.89 3.09
CA ILE A 270 -17.47 12.95 3.13
C ILE A 270 -16.75 13.01 4.48
N GLY A 271 -17.41 12.61 5.55
CA GLY A 271 -16.80 12.49 6.88
C GLY A 271 -15.66 11.47 6.93
N ASN A 272 -15.83 10.31 6.30
CA ASN A 272 -14.78 9.30 6.23
C ASN A 272 -13.67 9.70 5.25
N ALA A 273 -13.99 10.45 4.21
CA ALA A 273 -13.01 10.98 3.25
C ALA A 273 -12.24 12.22 3.77
N ALA A 274 -12.69 12.84 4.86
CA ALA A 274 -12.08 14.05 5.43
C ALA A 274 -10.57 13.96 5.64
N PRO A 275 -9.99 12.90 6.25
CA PRO A 275 -8.55 12.81 6.46
C PRO A 275 -7.78 12.83 5.13
N PHE A 276 -8.31 12.20 4.09
CA PHE A 276 -7.69 12.11 2.77
C PHE A 276 -7.75 13.43 2.01
N LEU A 277 -8.87 14.15 2.13
CA LEU A 277 -9.01 15.51 1.60
C LEU A 277 -8.00 16.43 2.27
N ILE A 278 -7.91 16.40 3.61
CA ILE A 278 -6.96 17.20 4.38
C ILE A 278 -5.52 16.87 3.96
N VAL A 279 -5.14 15.58 3.88
CA VAL A 279 -3.81 15.16 3.42
C VAL A 279 -3.51 15.70 2.04
N THR A 280 -4.43 15.53 1.10
CA THR A 280 -4.25 15.95 -0.28
C THR A 280 -4.04 17.46 -0.36
N VAL A 281 -4.89 18.25 0.31
CA VAL A 281 -4.78 19.71 0.34
C VAL A 281 -3.49 20.17 1.00
N LEU A 282 -3.14 19.62 2.17
CA LEU A 282 -1.92 19.96 2.89
C LEU A 282 -0.65 19.65 2.07
N LEU A 283 -0.60 18.48 1.42
CA LEU A 283 0.56 18.11 0.59
C LEU A 283 0.67 18.97 -0.66
N LEU A 284 -0.46 19.36 -1.27
CA LEU A 284 -0.45 20.27 -2.42
C LEU A 284 -0.01 21.69 -2.02
N LEU A 285 -0.39 22.15 -0.83
CA LEU A 285 -0.03 23.46 -0.29
C LEU A 285 1.34 23.48 0.41
N ALA A 286 1.93 22.32 0.66
CA ALA A 286 3.19 22.19 1.40
C ALA A 286 4.31 23.06 0.83
N PRO A 287 5.07 23.80 1.67
CA PRO A 287 6.22 24.61 1.24
C PRO A 287 7.27 23.78 0.51
N ARG A 288 7.94 24.40 -0.48
CA ARG A 288 8.97 23.70 -1.29
C ARG A 288 10.11 23.10 -0.45
N ARG A 289 10.46 23.69 0.70
CA ARG A 289 11.51 23.20 1.60
C ARG A 289 11.17 21.82 2.18
N LEU A 290 9.96 21.63 2.65
CA LEU A 290 9.48 20.37 3.23
C LEU A 290 9.35 19.27 2.17
N ARG A 291 8.95 19.64 0.95
CA ARG A 291 8.89 18.71 -0.18
C ARG A 291 10.27 18.20 -0.60
N ARG A 292 11.34 19.00 -0.44
CA ARG A 292 12.72 18.61 -0.75
C ARG A 292 13.36 17.73 0.33
N ALA A 293 13.02 17.91 1.58
CA ALA A 293 13.53 17.07 2.68
C ALA A 293 13.15 15.59 2.50
N ALA A 294 12.00 15.31 1.88
CA ALA A 294 11.55 13.96 1.55
C ALA A 294 12.19 13.36 0.28
N THR A 295 12.93 14.16 -0.50
CA THR A 295 13.61 13.73 -1.74
C THR A 295 15.02 13.21 -1.50
N GLY A 296 15.50 13.12 -0.27
CA GLY A 296 16.87 12.72 0.09
C GLY A 296 17.26 11.27 -0.22
N GLY A 297 16.39 10.46 -0.81
CA GLY A 297 16.71 9.12 -1.31
C GLY A 297 16.42 9.04 -2.81
N SER A 298 17.46 9.00 -3.65
CA SER A 298 17.24 8.68 -5.06
C SER A 298 16.61 7.28 -5.16
N PHE A 299 15.65 7.12 -6.06
CA PHE A 299 15.01 5.85 -6.42
C PHE A 299 16.00 4.87 -7.10
N VAL A 300 17.30 5.19 -7.05
CA VAL A 300 18.35 4.39 -7.66
C VAL A 300 18.54 3.11 -6.83
N VAL A 301 17.62 2.18 -6.99
CA VAL A 301 18.01 0.78 -6.92
C VAL A 301 18.98 0.64 -8.09
N ARG A 302 20.29 0.68 -7.81
CA ARG A 302 21.28 0.26 -8.79
C ARG A 302 20.98 -1.22 -9.10
N THR A 303 20.06 -1.44 -10.02
CA THR A 303 20.03 -2.73 -10.72
C THR A 303 21.40 -2.83 -11.33
N ARG A 304 22.24 -3.65 -10.74
CA ARG A 304 23.48 -4.09 -11.39
C ARG A 304 22.99 -4.65 -12.71
N GLU A 305 23.15 -3.89 -13.80
CA GLU A 305 22.99 -4.42 -15.15
C GLU A 305 24.01 -5.54 -15.25
N LEU A 306 23.60 -6.73 -14.82
CA LEU A 306 24.34 -7.94 -15.12
C LEU A 306 24.33 -7.99 -16.63
N ALA A 307 25.51 -7.74 -17.20
CA ALA A 307 25.74 -7.72 -18.63
C ALA A 307 24.92 -8.82 -19.30
N GLU A 308 24.03 -8.44 -20.20
CA GLU A 308 23.05 -9.32 -20.84
C GLU A 308 23.76 -10.35 -21.71
N HIS A 309 24.07 -11.50 -21.14
CA HIS A 309 24.81 -12.57 -21.84
C HIS A 309 23.91 -13.50 -22.67
N ALA A 310 22.57 -13.34 -22.56
CA ALA A 310 21.64 -14.09 -23.39
C ALA A 310 21.40 -13.35 -24.72
N SER A 311 21.56 -14.04 -25.85
CA SER A 311 21.25 -13.48 -27.17
C SER A 311 19.80 -13.01 -27.23
N ALA A 312 19.54 -11.93 -27.99
CA ALA A 312 18.17 -11.42 -28.17
C ALA A 312 17.23 -12.52 -28.70
N ARG A 313 17.74 -13.41 -29.55
CA ARG A 313 16.99 -14.55 -30.09
C ARG A 313 16.58 -15.57 -29.01
N ALA A 314 17.45 -15.88 -28.04
CA ALA A 314 17.12 -16.77 -26.93
C ALA A 314 16.05 -16.17 -26.01
N ARG A 315 16.09 -14.85 -25.77
CA ARG A 315 15.06 -14.16 -24.97
C ARG A 315 13.70 -14.16 -25.64
N VAL A 316 13.65 -13.88 -26.93
CA VAL A 316 12.42 -13.95 -27.74
C VAL A 316 11.90 -15.38 -27.76
N GLY A 317 12.77 -16.39 -27.98
CA GLY A 317 12.38 -17.79 -27.97
C GLY A 317 11.76 -18.25 -26.65
N VAL A 318 12.34 -17.91 -25.52
CA VAL A 318 11.77 -18.22 -24.20
C VAL A 318 10.42 -17.50 -23.99
N GLY A 319 10.32 -16.24 -24.42
CA GLY A 319 9.05 -15.50 -24.35
C GLY A 319 7.96 -16.15 -25.18
N VAL A 320 8.27 -16.52 -26.45
CA VAL A 320 7.32 -17.21 -27.33
C VAL A 320 6.94 -18.59 -26.79
N ALA A 321 7.89 -19.36 -26.25
CA ALA A 321 7.61 -20.66 -25.64
C ALA A 321 6.71 -20.54 -24.43
N LEU A 322 6.93 -19.52 -23.55
CA LEU A 322 6.09 -19.28 -22.39
C LEU A 322 4.67 -18.88 -22.80
N PHE A 323 4.52 -17.94 -23.73
CA PHE A 323 3.20 -17.53 -24.21
C PHE A 323 2.51 -18.67 -24.99
N GLY A 324 3.26 -19.47 -25.76
CA GLY A 324 2.73 -20.65 -26.41
C GLY A 324 2.23 -21.70 -25.44
N PHE A 325 2.97 -21.95 -24.35
CA PHE A 325 2.54 -22.84 -23.29
C PHE A 325 1.25 -22.31 -22.60
N ILE A 326 1.23 -21.03 -22.24
CA ILE A 326 0.05 -20.37 -21.64
C ILE A 326 -1.15 -20.47 -22.59
N ALA A 327 -0.96 -20.29 -23.91
CA ALA A 327 -2.04 -20.36 -24.89
C ALA A 327 -2.59 -21.79 -25.09
N VAL A 328 -1.72 -22.80 -25.02
CA VAL A 328 -2.10 -24.22 -25.30
C VAL A 328 -2.65 -24.91 -24.05
N PHE A 329 -2.17 -24.53 -22.87
CA PHE A 329 -2.53 -25.21 -21.60
C PHE A 329 -4.04 -25.36 -21.35
N PRO A 330 -4.90 -24.32 -21.58
CA PRO A 330 -6.34 -24.45 -21.36
C PRO A 330 -7.03 -25.41 -22.33
N LEU A 331 -6.42 -25.69 -23.50
CA LEU A 331 -6.93 -26.67 -24.45
C LEU A 331 -6.61 -28.12 -24.02
N LEU A 332 -5.57 -28.28 -23.19
CA LEU A 332 -5.18 -29.58 -22.64
C LEU A 332 -5.91 -29.92 -21.34
N SER A 333 -6.58 -28.95 -20.73
CA SER A 333 -7.29 -29.09 -19.47
C SER A 333 -8.77 -28.77 -19.65
N ASP A 334 -9.64 -29.78 -19.60
CA ASP A 334 -11.10 -29.62 -19.64
C ASP A 334 -11.69 -29.01 -18.34
N SER A 335 -10.86 -28.70 -17.35
CA SER A 335 -11.27 -28.16 -16.07
C SER A 335 -11.55 -26.66 -16.13
N ILE A 336 -12.81 -26.29 -16.00
CA ILE A 336 -13.28 -24.89 -15.88
C ILE A 336 -12.55 -24.14 -14.76
N SER A 337 -12.23 -24.83 -13.67
CA SER A 337 -11.52 -24.25 -12.51
C SER A 337 -10.11 -23.78 -12.90
N TRP A 338 -9.37 -24.54 -13.70
CA TRP A 338 -8.06 -24.14 -14.21
C TRP A 338 -8.16 -22.96 -15.20
N GLN A 339 -9.16 -22.99 -16.10
CA GLN A 339 -9.39 -21.89 -17.06
C GLN A 339 -9.70 -20.58 -16.32
N ARG A 340 -10.57 -20.60 -15.32
CA ARG A 340 -10.90 -19.42 -14.50
C ARG A 340 -9.70 -18.91 -13.70
N SER A 341 -8.91 -19.80 -13.12
CA SER A 341 -7.73 -19.43 -12.34
C SER A 341 -6.62 -18.82 -13.21
N LEU A 342 -6.41 -19.35 -14.41
CA LEU A 342 -5.50 -18.78 -15.40
C LEU A 342 -5.97 -17.41 -15.87
N THR A 343 -7.26 -17.27 -16.21
CA THR A 343 -7.87 -15.98 -16.59
C THR A 343 -7.65 -14.94 -15.50
N PHE A 344 -7.93 -15.30 -14.25
CA PHE A 344 -7.68 -14.46 -13.09
C PHE A 344 -6.20 -14.04 -12.98
N GLY A 345 -5.28 -14.99 -13.22
CA GLY A 345 -3.84 -14.71 -13.24
C GLY A 345 -3.44 -13.77 -14.36
N LEU A 346 -3.98 -13.92 -15.58
CA LEU A 346 -3.69 -13.02 -16.71
C LEU A 346 -4.26 -11.61 -16.49
N ILE A 347 -5.44 -11.48 -15.90
CA ILE A 347 -6.03 -10.19 -15.52
C ILE A 347 -5.12 -9.47 -14.52
N HIS A 348 -4.65 -10.19 -13.50
CA HIS A 348 -3.73 -9.61 -12.51
C HIS A 348 -2.35 -9.30 -13.10
N ALA A 349 -1.88 -10.10 -14.09
CA ALA A 349 -0.68 -9.77 -14.84
C ALA A 349 -0.81 -8.43 -15.58
N LEU A 350 -1.98 -8.11 -16.12
CA LEU A 350 -2.28 -6.82 -16.74
C LEU A 350 -2.27 -5.68 -15.71
N ILE A 351 -2.88 -5.87 -14.54
CA ILE A 351 -2.85 -4.91 -13.45
C ILE A 351 -1.40 -4.67 -12.98
N PHE A 352 -0.62 -5.74 -12.79
CA PHE A 352 0.78 -5.62 -12.38
C PHE A 352 1.66 -5.01 -13.48
N LEU A 353 1.34 -5.22 -14.76
CA LEU A 353 2.02 -4.56 -15.87
C LEU A 353 1.83 -3.03 -15.80
N SER A 354 0.64 -2.54 -15.42
CA SER A 354 0.40 -1.11 -15.21
C SER A 354 1.28 -0.53 -14.10
N LEU A 355 1.49 -1.28 -13.01
CA LEU A 355 2.39 -0.93 -11.91
C LEU A 355 3.87 -0.94 -12.36
N VAL A 356 4.29 -1.93 -13.15
CA VAL A 356 5.64 -1.99 -13.73
C VAL A 356 5.92 -0.78 -14.61
N ILE A 357 4.96 -0.38 -15.44
CA ILE A 357 5.09 0.80 -16.31
C ILE A 357 5.22 2.07 -15.47
N LEU A 358 4.39 2.24 -14.44
CA LEU A 358 4.41 3.44 -13.62
C LEU A 358 5.58 3.44 -12.63
N THR A 359 5.69 2.40 -11.80
CA THR A 359 6.70 2.36 -10.74
C THR A 359 8.06 1.89 -11.26
N GLY A 360 8.08 0.84 -12.08
CA GLY A 360 9.31 0.26 -12.59
C GLY A 360 10.05 1.14 -13.59
N PHE A 361 9.35 1.69 -14.60
CA PHE A 361 10.00 2.47 -15.66
C PHE A 361 10.22 3.92 -15.26
N SER A 362 9.27 4.56 -14.56
CA SER A 362 9.35 5.99 -14.24
C SER A 362 9.70 6.31 -12.78
N GLY A 363 9.77 5.32 -11.90
CA GLY A 363 10.07 5.52 -10.49
C GLY A 363 8.95 6.17 -9.68
N GLN A 364 7.73 6.24 -10.20
CA GLN A 364 6.60 6.87 -9.52
C GLN A 364 5.83 5.83 -8.72
N ILE A 365 5.87 5.91 -7.38
CA ILE A 365 5.09 5.01 -6.53
C ILE A 365 3.63 5.41 -6.57
N SER A 366 2.74 4.46 -6.83
CA SER A 366 1.30 4.66 -6.76
C SER A 366 0.62 3.54 -5.97
N LEU A 367 -0.16 3.94 -4.98
CA LEU A 367 -1.06 3.10 -4.19
C LEU A 367 -2.53 3.40 -4.54
N GLY A 368 -2.78 4.00 -5.70
CA GLY A 368 -4.11 4.42 -6.15
C GLY A 368 -4.73 3.55 -7.25
N HIS A 369 -4.12 2.41 -7.57
CA HIS A 369 -4.56 1.60 -8.73
C HIS A 369 -5.97 1.05 -8.59
N THR A 370 -6.42 0.69 -7.38
CA THR A 370 -7.80 0.23 -7.14
C THR A 370 -8.85 1.27 -7.52
N ALA A 371 -8.54 2.57 -7.38
CA ALA A 371 -9.43 3.62 -7.85
C ALA A 371 -9.59 3.59 -9.38
N PHE A 372 -8.50 3.37 -10.14
CA PHE A 372 -8.59 3.26 -11.60
C PHE A 372 -9.40 2.04 -12.03
N LEU A 373 -9.21 0.90 -11.34
CA LEU A 373 -9.97 -0.32 -11.57
C LEU A 373 -11.47 -0.08 -11.35
N GLY A 374 -11.82 0.50 -10.20
CA GLY A 374 -13.22 0.76 -9.82
C GLY A 374 -13.90 1.80 -10.71
N ILE A 375 -13.25 2.94 -10.99
CA ILE A 375 -13.77 3.97 -11.90
C ILE A 375 -14.13 3.35 -13.25
N ALA A 376 -13.23 2.54 -13.82
CA ALA A 376 -13.47 1.93 -15.12
C ALA A 376 -14.58 0.88 -15.07
N SER A 377 -14.60 0.02 -14.04
CA SER A 377 -15.59 -1.05 -13.90
C SER A 377 -17.00 -0.50 -13.72
N PHE A 378 -17.18 0.45 -12.79
CA PHE A 378 -18.47 1.08 -12.55
C PHE A 378 -18.93 1.93 -13.76
N SER A 379 -18.03 2.68 -14.40
CA SER A 379 -18.37 3.41 -15.63
C SER A 379 -18.85 2.46 -16.73
N THR A 380 -18.16 1.32 -16.93
CA THR A 380 -18.57 0.31 -17.90
C THR A 380 -19.94 -0.25 -17.57
N ALA A 381 -20.19 -0.60 -16.29
CA ALA A 381 -21.50 -1.10 -15.83
C ALA A 381 -22.64 -0.12 -16.16
N HIS A 382 -22.46 1.17 -15.87
CA HIS A 382 -23.46 2.21 -16.16
C HIS A 382 -23.68 2.44 -17.66
N PHE A 383 -22.61 2.41 -18.46
CA PHE A 383 -22.75 2.55 -19.92
C PHE A 383 -23.56 1.39 -20.51
N ILE A 384 -23.43 0.17 -19.95
CA ILE A 384 -24.21 -0.99 -20.39
C ILE A 384 -25.63 -0.94 -19.81
N GLY A 385 -25.75 -0.81 -18.47
CA GLY A 385 -27.02 -0.94 -17.75
C GLY A 385 -27.96 0.25 -17.95
N ASP A 386 -27.47 1.48 -17.76
CA ASP A 386 -28.31 2.67 -17.77
C ASP A 386 -28.46 3.27 -19.17
N LEU A 387 -27.38 3.24 -20.00
CA LEU A 387 -27.37 3.84 -21.32
C LEU A 387 -27.64 2.83 -22.45
N GLY A 388 -27.66 1.52 -22.16
CA GLY A 388 -27.91 0.48 -23.15
C GLY A 388 -26.84 0.37 -24.24
N TRP A 389 -25.60 0.80 -23.97
CA TRP A 389 -24.55 0.77 -24.98
C TRP A 389 -24.05 -0.64 -25.24
N PRO A 390 -23.60 -0.94 -26.48
CA PRO A 390 -22.92 -2.19 -26.79
C PRO A 390 -21.73 -2.42 -25.88
N VAL A 391 -21.59 -3.64 -25.37
CA VAL A 391 -20.55 -3.99 -24.36
C VAL A 391 -19.16 -3.58 -24.80
N TRP A 392 -18.79 -3.77 -26.10
CA TRP A 392 -17.48 -3.40 -26.62
C TRP A 392 -17.21 -1.89 -26.59
N ILE A 393 -18.23 -1.06 -26.85
CA ILE A 393 -18.10 0.40 -26.77
C ILE A 393 -17.95 0.81 -25.32
N ALA A 394 -18.81 0.29 -24.45
CA ALA A 394 -18.77 0.54 -23.02
C ALA A 394 -17.43 0.12 -22.39
N PHE A 395 -16.86 -1.01 -22.84
CA PHE A 395 -15.57 -1.52 -22.41
C PHE A 395 -14.42 -0.53 -22.70
N ILE A 396 -14.36 0.01 -23.93
CA ILE A 396 -13.31 0.96 -24.33
C ILE A 396 -13.49 2.31 -23.63
N ILE A 397 -14.73 2.84 -23.62
CA ILE A 397 -15.00 4.16 -23.04
C ILE A 397 -14.92 4.12 -21.51
N GLY A 398 -15.35 3.02 -20.88
CA GLY A 398 -15.15 2.79 -19.46
C GLY A 398 -13.65 2.76 -19.06
N ALA A 399 -12.81 2.13 -19.87
CA ALA A 399 -11.37 2.19 -19.66
C ALA A 399 -10.80 3.60 -19.81
N LEU A 400 -11.31 4.38 -20.77
CA LEU A 400 -10.94 5.79 -20.96
C LEU A 400 -11.41 6.69 -19.81
N ALA A 401 -12.49 6.34 -19.11
CA ALA A 401 -12.99 7.09 -17.95
C ALA A 401 -11.98 7.17 -16.79
N ALA A 402 -11.05 6.22 -16.67
CA ALA A 402 -9.97 6.26 -15.67
C ALA A 402 -8.79 7.19 -16.06
N VAL A 403 -8.68 7.58 -17.35
CA VAL A 403 -7.55 8.39 -17.85
C VAL A 403 -7.51 9.79 -17.23
N PRO A 404 -8.62 10.54 -17.08
CA PRO A 404 -8.62 11.83 -16.39
C PRO A 404 -8.12 11.73 -14.93
N ALA A 405 -8.50 10.67 -14.21
CA ALA A 405 -8.02 10.42 -12.86
C ALA A 405 -6.50 10.17 -12.84
N GLY A 406 -5.99 9.37 -13.79
CA GLY A 406 -4.56 9.19 -13.99
C GLY A 406 -3.83 10.48 -14.34
N ALA A 407 -4.39 11.32 -15.22
CA ALA A 407 -3.85 12.63 -15.58
C ALA A 407 -3.78 13.58 -14.38
N LEU A 408 -4.85 13.61 -13.55
CA LEU A 408 -4.89 14.39 -12.32
C LEU A 408 -3.76 13.99 -11.36
N LEU A 409 -3.60 12.70 -11.10
CA LEU A 409 -2.51 12.20 -10.26
C LEU A 409 -1.13 12.45 -10.88
N GLY A 410 -1.02 12.39 -12.20
CA GLY A 410 0.18 12.78 -12.93
C GLY A 410 0.56 14.27 -12.73
N LEU A 411 -0.42 15.17 -12.68
CA LEU A 411 -0.20 16.58 -12.34
C LEU A 411 0.24 16.74 -10.87
N VAL A 412 -0.35 16.01 -9.96
CA VAL A 412 0.06 15.98 -8.54
C VAL A 412 1.50 15.47 -8.41
N ALA A 413 1.88 14.44 -9.18
CA ALA A 413 3.22 13.86 -9.20
C ALA A 413 4.32 14.85 -9.66
N VAL A 414 3.96 15.94 -10.32
CA VAL A 414 4.92 17.02 -10.63
C VAL A 414 5.37 17.76 -9.38
N ARG A 415 4.50 17.84 -8.38
CA ARG A 415 4.77 18.56 -7.13
C ARG A 415 5.28 17.65 -6.03
N LEU A 416 4.89 16.38 -6.04
CA LEU A 416 5.16 15.40 -4.99
C LEU A 416 5.99 14.24 -5.55
N HIS A 417 6.91 13.72 -4.74
CA HIS A 417 7.84 12.67 -5.12
C HIS A 417 7.92 11.59 -4.03
N GLY A 418 8.33 10.40 -4.44
CA GLY A 418 8.63 9.30 -3.51
C GLY A 418 7.46 8.98 -2.58
N LEU A 419 7.72 9.04 -1.28
CA LEU A 419 6.76 8.72 -0.24
C LEU A 419 5.47 9.54 -0.31
N PHE A 420 5.58 10.86 -0.45
CA PHE A 420 4.42 11.75 -0.44
C PHE A 420 3.49 11.52 -1.65
N LEU A 421 4.05 11.14 -2.79
CA LEU A 421 3.26 10.74 -3.95
C LEU A 421 2.49 9.45 -3.66
N GLY A 422 3.15 8.43 -3.08
CA GLY A 422 2.48 7.19 -2.67
C GLY A 422 1.32 7.46 -1.71
N LEU A 423 1.51 8.36 -0.73
CA LEU A 423 0.45 8.72 0.23
C LEU A 423 -0.73 9.44 -0.41
N VAL A 424 -0.49 10.38 -1.33
CA VAL A 424 -1.60 11.07 -2.04
C VAL A 424 -2.34 10.14 -2.97
N THR A 425 -1.64 9.21 -3.64
CA THR A 425 -2.32 8.21 -4.48
C THR A 425 -3.14 7.22 -3.64
N LEU A 426 -2.68 6.86 -2.44
CA LEU A 426 -3.46 6.08 -1.49
C LEU A 426 -4.68 6.86 -0.99
N ALA A 427 -4.49 8.14 -0.63
CA ALA A 427 -5.58 9.03 -0.25
C ALA A 427 -6.63 9.16 -1.37
N PHE A 428 -6.19 9.22 -2.63
CA PHE A 428 -7.09 9.22 -3.78
C PHE A 428 -7.91 7.93 -3.88
N ALA A 429 -7.31 6.75 -3.60
CA ALA A 429 -8.04 5.48 -3.58
C ALA A 429 -9.11 5.44 -2.49
N PHE A 430 -8.80 5.94 -1.29
CA PHE A 430 -9.79 6.08 -0.22
C PHE A 430 -10.89 7.08 -0.58
N MET A 431 -10.53 8.24 -1.16
CA MET A 431 -11.55 9.20 -1.62
C MET A 431 -12.46 8.59 -2.70
N ALA A 432 -11.90 7.84 -3.65
CA ALA A 432 -12.71 7.14 -4.65
C ALA A 432 -13.67 6.13 -3.99
N GLN A 433 -13.18 5.37 -3.02
CA GLN A 433 -13.99 4.40 -2.28
C GLN A 433 -15.12 5.09 -1.49
N ASP A 434 -14.79 6.07 -0.64
CA ASP A 434 -15.72 6.63 0.33
C ASP A 434 -16.66 7.70 -0.27
N LEU A 435 -16.22 8.45 -1.30
CA LEU A 435 -17.04 9.49 -1.92
C LEU A 435 -17.90 8.98 -3.09
N PHE A 436 -17.42 7.93 -3.80
CA PHE A 436 -18.09 7.49 -5.02
C PHE A 436 -18.55 6.03 -4.95
N PHE A 437 -17.66 5.07 -4.64
CA PHE A 437 -18.01 3.65 -4.76
C PHE A 437 -19.00 3.17 -3.69
N THR A 438 -19.16 3.89 -2.59
CA THR A 438 -20.18 3.60 -1.56
C THR A 438 -21.55 4.16 -1.91
N GLU A 439 -21.64 5.05 -2.90
CA GLU A 439 -22.89 5.65 -3.30
C GLU A 439 -23.75 4.72 -4.12
N SER A 440 -25.05 4.72 -3.84
CA SER A 440 -26.02 3.82 -4.49
C SER A 440 -26.17 4.12 -5.99
N PHE A 441 -25.91 5.34 -6.43
CA PHE A 441 -25.93 5.68 -7.85
C PHE A 441 -24.72 5.15 -8.63
N VAL A 442 -23.61 4.78 -7.94
CA VAL A 442 -22.41 4.19 -8.55
C VAL A 442 -22.43 2.68 -8.45
N SER A 443 -22.63 2.14 -7.24
CA SER A 443 -22.53 0.70 -6.97
C SER A 443 -23.88 -0.01 -6.87
N GLY A 444 -24.99 0.68 -7.19
CA GLY A 444 -26.33 0.13 -7.01
C GLY A 444 -26.76 0.07 -5.53
N ARG A 445 -28.03 -0.25 -5.28
CA ARG A 445 -28.59 -0.30 -3.91
C ARG A 445 -27.99 -1.44 -3.08
N GLU A 446 -27.56 -2.51 -3.71
CA GLU A 446 -26.96 -3.70 -3.06
C GLU A 446 -25.42 -3.60 -2.98
N GLY A 447 -24.83 -2.48 -3.43
CA GLY A 447 -23.38 -2.29 -3.48
C GLY A 447 -22.68 -3.09 -4.58
N SER A 448 -23.43 -3.58 -5.58
CA SER A 448 -22.94 -4.32 -6.74
C SER A 448 -23.79 -4.00 -7.97
N VAL A 449 -23.14 -3.91 -9.13
CA VAL A 449 -23.77 -3.73 -10.44
C VAL A 449 -23.32 -4.81 -11.41
N GLU A 450 -24.19 -5.19 -12.33
CA GLU A 450 -23.86 -6.22 -13.33
C GLU A 450 -22.88 -5.69 -14.39
N VAL A 451 -21.93 -6.54 -14.77
CA VAL A 451 -20.96 -6.26 -15.84
C VAL A 451 -20.88 -7.51 -16.72
N PRO A 452 -21.77 -7.63 -17.71
CA PRO A 452 -21.83 -8.82 -18.56
C PRO A 452 -20.56 -9.00 -19.38
N ARG A 453 -20.26 -10.24 -19.73
CA ARG A 453 -19.16 -10.56 -20.64
C ARG A 453 -19.49 -10.05 -22.05
N PRO A 454 -18.46 -9.67 -22.85
CA PRO A 454 -18.69 -9.20 -24.19
C PRO A 454 -19.12 -10.35 -25.12
N PRO A 455 -19.91 -10.03 -26.18
CA PRO A 455 -20.23 -11.02 -27.22
C PRO A 455 -18.97 -11.65 -27.82
N GLY A 456 -18.93 -12.97 -27.91
CA GLY A 456 -17.74 -13.76 -28.27
C GLY A 456 -16.83 -14.13 -27.09
N GLY A 457 -17.07 -13.61 -25.88
CA GLY A 457 -16.39 -13.96 -24.63
C GLY A 457 -17.30 -14.68 -23.62
N GLU A 458 -18.39 -15.28 -24.04
CA GLU A 458 -19.41 -15.88 -23.17
C GLU A 458 -18.89 -17.11 -22.44
N SER A 459 -18.15 -17.98 -23.13
CA SER A 459 -17.52 -19.15 -22.51
C SER A 459 -16.24 -18.78 -21.74
N ASP A 460 -15.90 -19.53 -20.69
CA ASP A 460 -14.67 -19.31 -19.93
C ASP A 460 -13.42 -19.40 -20.80
N LEU A 461 -13.42 -20.28 -21.81
CA LEU A 461 -12.32 -20.44 -22.75
C LEU A 461 -12.20 -19.24 -23.71
N SER A 462 -13.29 -18.76 -24.29
CA SER A 462 -13.25 -17.60 -25.20
C SER A 462 -12.87 -16.33 -24.43
N PHE A 463 -13.37 -16.17 -23.22
CA PHE A 463 -12.98 -15.06 -22.35
C PHE A 463 -11.49 -15.12 -21.96
N TYR A 464 -10.95 -16.32 -21.70
CA TYR A 464 -9.53 -16.52 -21.48
C TYR A 464 -8.70 -15.99 -22.64
N TYR A 465 -9.04 -16.37 -23.90
CA TYR A 465 -8.29 -15.90 -25.07
C TYR A 465 -8.43 -14.41 -25.32
N LEU A 466 -9.57 -13.82 -25.01
CA LEU A 466 -9.74 -12.36 -25.03
C LEU A 466 -8.77 -11.67 -24.07
N VAL A 467 -8.69 -12.15 -22.83
CA VAL A 467 -7.77 -11.60 -21.82
C VAL A 467 -6.32 -11.80 -22.23
N LEU A 468 -5.97 -12.99 -22.75
CA LEU A 468 -4.62 -13.28 -23.25
C LEU A 468 -4.24 -12.36 -24.41
N MET A 469 -5.13 -12.15 -25.38
CA MET A 469 -4.91 -11.23 -26.51
C MET A 469 -4.63 -9.80 -26.01
N LEU A 470 -5.44 -9.30 -25.09
CA LEU A 470 -5.25 -7.96 -24.51
C LEU A 470 -3.92 -7.85 -23.75
N LEU A 471 -3.57 -8.87 -22.96
CA LEU A 471 -2.28 -8.91 -22.27
C LEU A 471 -1.11 -8.85 -23.27
N VAL A 472 -1.16 -9.62 -24.36
CA VAL A 472 -0.13 -9.59 -25.43
C VAL A 472 -0.02 -8.20 -26.04
N VAL A 473 -1.15 -7.56 -26.36
CA VAL A 473 -1.16 -6.19 -26.92
C VAL A 473 -0.48 -5.22 -25.95
N PHE A 474 -0.82 -5.25 -24.66
CA PHE A 474 -0.24 -4.33 -23.68
C PHE A 474 1.22 -4.68 -23.33
N VAL A 475 1.64 -5.95 -23.43
CA VAL A 475 3.06 -6.34 -23.33
C VAL A 475 3.86 -5.78 -24.49
N ILE A 476 3.32 -5.79 -25.73
CA ILE A 476 3.95 -5.16 -26.90
C ILE A 476 4.06 -3.64 -26.68
N VAL A 477 2.99 -2.99 -26.22
CA VAL A 477 2.98 -1.54 -25.89
C VAL A 477 4.06 -1.23 -24.84
N ALA A 478 4.11 -1.99 -23.75
CA ALA A 478 5.09 -1.83 -22.67
C ALA A 478 6.54 -2.03 -23.16
N THR A 479 6.76 -3.02 -24.02
CA THR A 479 8.07 -3.30 -24.61
C THR A 479 8.54 -2.17 -25.52
N ASN A 480 7.66 -1.69 -26.40
CA ASN A 480 7.93 -0.56 -27.28
C ASN A 480 8.17 0.73 -26.49
N LEU A 481 7.36 0.96 -25.42
CA LEU A 481 7.56 2.07 -24.51
C LEU A 481 8.94 2.03 -23.86
N ARG A 482 9.37 0.85 -23.36
CA ARG A 482 10.65 0.68 -22.67
C ARG A 482 11.85 0.89 -23.60
N THR A 483 11.81 0.35 -24.81
CA THR A 483 12.93 0.40 -25.78
C THR A 483 12.97 1.71 -26.56
N GLY A 484 11.84 2.41 -26.67
CA GLY A 484 11.68 3.64 -27.43
C GLY A 484 12.32 4.89 -26.79
N ARG A 485 12.15 6.02 -27.46
CA ARG A 485 12.61 7.34 -26.95
C ARG A 485 11.97 7.68 -25.62
N THR A 486 10.67 7.40 -25.46
CA THR A 486 9.93 7.65 -24.22
C THR A 486 10.51 6.88 -23.05
N GLY A 487 10.89 5.61 -23.25
CA GLY A 487 11.50 4.78 -22.20
C GLY A 487 12.83 5.36 -21.70
N ARG A 488 13.67 5.85 -22.60
CA ARG A 488 14.94 6.52 -22.22
C ARG A 488 14.70 7.78 -21.41
N VAL A 489 13.67 8.57 -21.78
CA VAL A 489 13.28 9.77 -21.01
C VAL A 489 12.74 9.39 -19.63
N LEU A 490 11.90 8.36 -19.55
CA LEU A 490 11.38 7.87 -18.25
C LEU A 490 12.50 7.35 -17.35
N ALA A 491 13.47 6.63 -17.89
CA ALA A 491 14.66 6.20 -17.14
C ALA A 491 15.48 7.39 -16.63
N ALA A 492 15.72 8.39 -17.46
CA ALA A 492 16.41 9.62 -17.03
C ALA A 492 15.65 10.36 -15.93
N LEU A 493 14.31 10.45 -16.02
CA LEU A 493 13.46 11.05 -14.99
C LEU A 493 13.49 10.25 -13.68
N ARG A 494 13.54 8.92 -13.76
CA ARG A 494 13.66 8.03 -12.61
C ARG A 494 14.99 8.23 -11.88
N ASP A 495 16.08 8.37 -12.64
CA ASP A 495 17.43 8.49 -12.09
C ASP A 495 17.65 9.90 -11.49
N SER A 496 17.25 10.96 -12.19
CA SER A 496 17.32 12.33 -11.68
C SER A 496 16.37 13.27 -12.42
N GLU A 497 15.31 13.68 -11.72
CA GLU A 497 14.37 14.66 -12.30
C GLU A 497 15.02 16.05 -12.49
N THR A 498 15.93 16.44 -11.58
CA THR A 498 16.63 17.73 -11.65
C THR A 498 17.54 17.77 -12.87
N ALA A 499 18.36 16.74 -13.09
CA ALA A 499 19.22 16.65 -14.27
C ALA A 499 18.41 16.58 -15.56
N SER A 500 17.29 15.84 -15.57
CA SER A 500 16.41 15.77 -16.73
C SER A 500 15.81 17.14 -17.10
N ARG A 501 15.42 17.94 -16.11
CA ARG A 501 14.95 19.32 -16.33
C ARG A 501 16.03 20.22 -16.94
N SER A 502 17.27 20.10 -16.45
CA SER A 502 18.41 20.88 -16.98
C SER A 502 18.72 20.52 -18.43
N LEU A 503 18.43 19.30 -18.87
CA LEU A 503 18.53 18.82 -20.26
C LEU A 503 17.29 19.20 -21.12
N GLY A 504 16.37 20.02 -20.62
CA GLY A 504 15.20 20.51 -21.36
C GLY A 504 14.03 19.52 -21.45
N ILE A 505 14.04 18.41 -20.67
CA ILE A 505 12.95 17.43 -20.69
C ILE A 505 11.70 18.04 -20.01
N LYS A 506 10.56 18.01 -20.71
CA LYS A 506 9.26 18.48 -20.20
C LYS A 506 8.68 17.48 -19.19
N VAL A 507 9.15 17.52 -17.95
CA VAL A 507 8.80 16.58 -16.87
C VAL A 507 7.29 16.43 -16.70
N VAL A 508 6.53 17.52 -16.73
CA VAL A 508 5.06 17.53 -16.58
C VAL A 508 4.40 16.61 -17.61
N LYS A 509 4.77 16.77 -18.90
CA LYS A 509 4.22 15.97 -20.00
C LYS A 509 4.41 14.48 -19.78
N TYR A 510 5.63 14.07 -19.39
CA TYR A 510 5.94 12.65 -19.22
C TYR A 510 5.32 12.05 -17.97
N LYS A 511 5.21 12.80 -16.88
CA LYS A 511 4.53 12.34 -15.67
C LYS A 511 3.02 12.16 -15.90
N VAL A 512 2.37 13.14 -16.50
CA VAL A 512 0.94 13.04 -16.84
C VAL A 512 0.72 11.88 -17.81
N PHE A 513 1.53 11.76 -18.86
CA PHE A 513 1.42 10.66 -19.82
C PHE A 513 1.54 9.29 -19.17
N ILE A 514 2.55 9.07 -18.31
CA ILE A 514 2.78 7.75 -17.74
C ILE A 514 1.71 7.35 -16.73
N PHE A 515 1.21 8.30 -15.93
CA PHE A 515 0.08 8.07 -15.03
C PHE A 515 -1.21 7.76 -15.80
N SER A 516 -1.50 8.52 -16.87
CA SER A 516 -2.66 8.29 -17.73
C SER A 516 -2.59 6.92 -18.43
N LEU A 517 -1.43 6.54 -18.94
CA LEU A 517 -1.22 5.25 -19.58
C LEU A 517 -1.36 4.10 -18.56
N SER A 518 -0.76 4.25 -17.38
CA SER A 518 -0.89 3.26 -16.31
C SER A 518 -2.34 3.10 -15.85
N ALA A 519 -3.07 4.21 -15.67
CA ALA A 519 -4.47 4.19 -15.32
C ALA A 519 -5.32 3.49 -16.39
N PHE A 520 -5.06 3.76 -17.67
CA PHE A 520 -5.73 3.13 -18.79
C PHE A 520 -5.52 1.60 -18.83
N ILE A 521 -4.27 1.13 -18.65
CA ILE A 521 -3.98 -0.31 -18.62
C ILE A 521 -4.61 -0.96 -17.39
N ALA A 522 -4.51 -0.32 -16.21
CA ALA A 522 -5.15 -0.80 -15.00
C ALA A 522 -6.68 -0.90 -15.16
N ALA A 523 -7.29 0.08 -15.81
CA ALA A 523 -8.72 0.11 -16.12
C ALA A 523 -9.19 -1.13 -16.85
N PHE A 524 -8.46 -1.58 -17.88
CA PHE A 524 -8.77 -2.84 -18.56
C PHE A 524 -8.73 -4.02 -17.59
N GLY A 525 -7.73 -4.07 -16.72
CA GLY A 525 -7.65 -5.09 -15.67
C GLY A 525 -8.86 -5.10 -14.73
N GLY A 526 -9.34 -3.92 -14.34
CA GLY A 526 -10.53 -3.77 -13.49
C GLY A 526 -11.80 -4.25 -14.17
N ILE A 527 -12.06 -3.80 -15.40
CA ILE A 527 -13.24 -4.19 -16.16
C ILE A 527 -13.24 -5.70 -16.41
N LEU A 528 -12.11 -6.28 -16.85
CA LEU A 528 -11.99 -7.71 -17.08
C LEU A 528 -12.19 -8.54 -15.80
N ALA A 529 -11.71 -8.05 -14.64
CA ALA A 529 -11.96 -8.69 -13.35
C ALA A 529 -13.46 -8.69 -12.99
N SER A 530 -14.17 -7.59 -13.26
CA SER A 530 -15.61 -7.48 -13.07
C SER A 530 -16.39 -8.35 -14.06
N MET A 531 -15.99 -8.39 -15.33
CA MET A 531 -16.58 -9.25 -16.36
C MET A 531 -16.37 -10.74 -16.05
N GLN A 532 -15.22 -11.13 -15.46
CA GLN A 532 -14.99 -12.51 -15.04
C GLN A 532 -15.96 -12.97 -13.95
N LYS A 533 -16.34 -12.06 -13.06
CA LYS A 533 -17.33 -12.28 -11.98
C LYS A 533 -18.76 -11.94 -12.42
N GLU A 534 -18.91 -11.33 -13.59
CA GLU A 534 -20.16 -10.77 -14.12
C GLU A 534 -20.78 -9.69 -13.21
N SER A 535 -19.99 -9.15 -12.30
CA SER A 535 -20.41 -8.09 -11.36
C SER A 535 -19.25 -7.22 -10.93
N ALA A 536 -19.50 -5.93 -10.70
CA ALA A 536 -18.61 -5.00 -10.04
C ALA A 536 -19.14 -4.70 -8.63
N ASN A 537 -18.43 -5.16 -7.61
CA ASN A 537 -18.77 -4.90 -6.21
C ASN A 537 -17.79 -3.88 -5.62
N ARG A 538 -18.30 -2.94 -4.81
CA ARG A 538 -17.47 -1.92 -4.15
C ARG A 538 -16.35 -2.51 -3.29
N LEU A 539 -16.53 -3.71 -2.74
CA LEU A 539 -15.52 -4.39 -1.93
C LEU A 539 -14.36 -4.95 -2.75
N ASP A 540 -14.52 -5.10 -4.08
CA ASP A 540 -13.44 -5.56 -4.97
C ASP A 540 -12.36 -4.47 -5.19
N PHE A 541 -12.70 -3.19 -4.93
CA PHE A 541 -11.84 -2.03 -5.18
C PHE A 541 -11.36 -1.35 -3.90
N LEU A 542 -11.38 -2.05 -2.76
CA LEU A 542 -10.86 -1.52 -1.50
C LEU A 542 -9.40 -1.05 -1.69
N PRO A 543 -9.02 0.12 -1.13
CA PRO A 543 -7.64 0.65 -1.19
C PRO A 543 -6.57 -0.34 -0.70
N PHE A 544 -6.97 -1.28 0.12
CA PHE A 544 -6.15 -2.41 0.55
C PHE A 544 -5.54 -3.20 -0.59
N TYR A 545 -6.33 -3.55 -1.58
CA TYR A 545 -5.82 -4.35 -2.69
C TYR A 545 -4.73 -3.61 -3.49
N ALA A 546 -4.72 -2.27 -3.50
CA ALA A 546 -3.61 -1.54 -4.12
C ALA A 546 -2.26 -1.83 -3.43
N ILE A 547 -2.29 -1.98 -2.10
CA ILE A 547 -1.12 -2.34 -1.31
C ILE A 547 -0.69 -3.79 -1.60
N VAL A 548 -1.66 -4.73 -1.64
CA VAL A 548 -1.39 -6.14 -2.00
C VAL A 548 -0.85 -6.24 -3.42
N TYR A 549 -1.45 -5.54 -4.38
CA TYR A 549 -1.01 -5.55 -5.78
C TYR A 549 0.43 -5.03 -5.93
N LEU A 550 0.77 -3.94 -5.26
CA LEU A 550 2.13 -3.44 -5.25
C LEU A 550 3.10 -4.48 -4.63
N THR A 551 2.69 -5.11 -3.52
CA THR A 551 3.49 -6.14 -2.83
C THR A 551 3.78 -7.33 -3.75
N VAL A 552 2.74 -7.85 -4.42
CA VAL A 552 2.88 -9.01 -5.33
C VAL A 552 3.65 -8.61 -6.60
N ALA A 553 3.44 -7.41 -7.16
CA ALA A 553 4.21 -6.91 -8.30
C ALA A 553 5.71 -6.78 -7.97
N VAL A 554 6.03 -6.36 -6.76
CA VAL A 554 7.42 -6.27 -6.29
C VAL A 554 8.03 -7.66 -6.08
N LEU A 555 7.29 -8.58 -5.47
CA LEU A 555 7.70 -9.98 -5.33
C LEU A 555 8.02 -10.62 -6.68
N GLY A 556 7.19 -10.34 -7.70
CA GLY A 556 7.43 -10.81 -9.08
C GLY A 556 8.62 -10.16 -9.77
N GLY A 557 8.94 -8.91 -9.42
CA GLY A 557 10.03 -8.12 -10.01
C GLY A 557 9.52 -6.90 -10.77
N ILE A 558 9.27 -5.80 -10.04
CA ILE A 558 8.61 -4.59 -10.54
C ILE A 558 9.35 -3.86 -11.67
N PHE A 559 10.63 -4.16 -11.90
CA PHE A 559 11.42 -3.53 -12.96
C PHE A 559 11.34 -4.27 -14.31
N HIS A 560 10.65 -5.42 -14.37
CA HIS A 560 10.62 -6.29 -15.53
C HIS A 560 9.20 -6.63 -15.96
N ILE A 561 8.92 -6.55 -17.26
CA ILE A 561 7.62 -6.97 -17.83
C ILE A 561 7.32 -8.43 -17.49
N GLY A 562 8.33 -9.32 -17.61
CA GLY A 562 8.19 -10.72 -17.23
C GLY A 562 7.86 -10.92 -15.75
N GLY A 563 8.30 -9.99 -14.88
CA GLY A 563 7.94 -9.98 -13.46
C GLY A 563 6.45 -9.78 -13.23
N ALA A 564 5.80 -8.89 -13.99
CA ALA A 564 4.36 -8.69 -13.92
C ALA A 564 3.57 -9.94 -14.31
N ILE A 565 4.01 -10.63 -15.36
CA ILE A 565 3.37 -11.87 -15.84
C ILE A 565 3.56 -12.99 -14.80
N ALA A 566 4.79 -13.17 -14.31
CA ALA A 566 5.08 -14.18 -13.28
C ALA A 566 4.29 -13.92 -11.98
N ALA A 567 4.21 -12.66 -11.54
CA ALA A 567 3.43 -12.25 -10.39
C ALA A 567 1.94 -12.54 -10.57
N GLY A 568 1.38 -12.19 -11.73
CA GLY A 568 -0.03 -12.41 -12.04
C GLY A 568 -0.39 -13.90 -12.06
N LEU A 569 0.41 -14.70 -12.76
CA LEU A 569 0.21 -16.15 -12.80
C LEU A 569 0.38 -16.78 -11.40
N PHE A 570 1.40 -16.38 -10.65
CA PHE A 570 1.57 -16.85 -9.27
C PHE A 570 0.38 -16.52 -8.40
N TYR A 571 -0.12 -15.26 -8.46
CA TYR A 571 -1.27 -14.81 -7.68
C TYR A 571 -2.56 -15.55 -8.06
N GLY A 572 -2.79 -15.78 -9.37
CA GLY A 572 -3.98 -16.47 -9.87
C GLY A 572 -3.95 -17.97 -9.67
N LEU A 573 -2.80 -18.61 -9.90
CA LEU A 573 -2.69 -20.06 -9.83
C LEU A 573 -2.47 -20.59 -8.41
N TYR A 574 -2.03 -19.75 -7.46
CA TYR A 574 -1.73 -20.20 -6.10
C TYR A 574 -2.89 -21.00 -5.49
N ARG A 575 -4.10 -20.46 -5.54
CA ARG A 575 -5.28 -21.09 -4.97
C ARG A 575 -5.66 -22.40 -5.67
N GLN A 576 -5.42 -22.49 -6.98
CA GLN A 576 -5.74 -23.68 -7.76
C GLN A 576 -4.71 -24.79 -7.53
N VAL A 577 -3.42 -24.44 -7.48
CA VAL A 577 -2.31 -25.39 -7.25
C VAL A 577 -2.39 -25.99 -5.85
N PHE A 578 -2.72 -25.18 -4.86
CA PHE A 578 -2.79 -25.61 -3.46
C PHE A 578 -4.20 -25.95 -2.98
N ARG A 579 -5.14 -26.16 -3.91
CA ARG A 579 -6.55 -26.46 -3.59
C ARG A 579 -6.69 -27.67 -2.68
N GLU A 580 -5.91 -28.73 -2.92
CA GLU A 580 -5.92 -29.98 -2.18
C GLU A 580 -5.16 -29.89 -0.84
N VAL A 581 -4.51 -28.77 -0.55
CA VAL A 581 -3.74 -28.53 0.67
C VAL A 581 -4.27 -27.29 1.38
N PRO A 582 -5.36 -27.41 2.17
CA PRO A 582 -6.02 -26.25 2.81
C PRO A 582 -5.08 -25.38 3.62
N PHE A 583 -4.13 -25.97 4.33
CA PHE A 583 -3.10 -25.24 5.08
C PHE A 583 -2.32 -24.23 4.20
N MET A 584 -2.01 -24.60 2.95
CA MET A 584 -1.31 -23.67 2.04
C MET A 584 -2.18 -22.48 1.65
N LEU A 585 -3.49 -22.65 1.57
CA LEU A 585 -4.43 -21.55 1.32
C LEU A 585 -4.50 -20.59 2.52
N ASP A 586 -4.50 -21.14 3.73
CA ASP A 586 -4.53 -20.35 4.97
C ASP A 586 -3.26 -19.50 5.14
N ILE A 587 -2.08 -20.00 4.73
CA ILE A 587 -0.81 -19.28 4.84
C ILE A 587 -0.48 -18.40 3.61
N GLN A 588 -1.36 -18.29 2.62
CA GLN A 588 -1.13 -17.52 1.39
C GLN A 588 -0.65 -16.09 1.67
N LEU A 589 -1.35 -15.37 2.55
CA LEU A 589 -1.00 -14.00 2.91
C LEU A 589 0.35 -13.94 3.65
N ILE A 590 0.63 -14.94 4.49
CA ILE A 590 1.92 -15.05 5.20
C ILE A 590 3.05 -15.18 4.18
N LEU A 591 2.89 -16.09 3.21
CA LEU A 591 3.90 -16.31 2.18
C LEU A 591 4.12 -15.07 1.30
N PHE A 592 3.04 -14.36 0.94
CA PHE A 592 3.14 -13.13 0.15
C PHE A 592 3.82 -12.02 0.94
N GLY A 593 3.40 -11.79 2.19
CA GLY A 593 3.98 -10.76 3.06
C GLY A 593 5.44 -11.04 3.41
N LEU A 594 5.75 -12.26 3.83
CA LEU A 594 7.12 -12.68 4.14
C LEU A 594 8.01 -12.68 2.90
N GLY A 595 7.49 -13.24 1.78
CA GLY A 595 8.20 -13.29 0.51
C GLY A 595 8.55 -11.90 -0.02
N ALA A 596 7.60 -10.95 0.03
CA ALA A 596 7.86 -9.57 -0.38
C ALA A 596 8.91 -8.89 0.52
N THR A 597 8.81 -9.12 1.83
CA THR A 597 9.74 -8.54 2.81
C THR A 597 11.16 -9.08 2.65
N LEU A 598 11.32 -10.41 2.48
CA LEU A 598 12.61 -11.06 2.31
C LEU A 598 13.21 -10.83 0.91
N ALA A 599 12.38 -10.89 -0.13
CA ALA A 599 12.84 -10.66 -1.50
C ALA A 599 13.46 -9.27 -1.65
N LEU A 600 12.86 -8.24 -1.03
CA LEU A 600 13.41 -6.89 -1.07
C LEU A 600 14.71 -6.73 -0.28
N ALA A 601 14.83 -7.46 0.84
CA ALA A 601 16.04 -7.41 1.66
C ALA A 601 17.24 -8.10 0.97
N GLN A 602 16.98 -9.14 0.16
CA GLN A 602 18.02 -9.99 -0.45
C GLN A 602 18.19 -9.73 -1.96
N ASN A 603 17.08 -9.55 -2.70
CA ASN A 603 17.07 -9.43 -4.15
C ASN A 603 16.03 -8.42 -4.64
N PRO A 604 16.40 -7.18 -4.91
CA PRO A 604 15.48 -6.17 -5.41
C PRO A 604 14.93 -6.46 -6.83
N GLU A 605 15.45 -7.47 -7.53
CA GLU A 605 14.95 -7.93 -8.84
C GLU A 605 13.75 -8.90 -8.75
N GLY A 606 13.38 -9.36 -7.54
CA GLY A 606 12.26 -10.26 -7.28
C GLY A 606 12.43 -11.67 -7.85
N MET A 607 11.33 -12.47 -7.85
CA MET A 607 11.31 -13.85 -8.37
C MET A 607 11.78 -13.96 -9.82
N PHE A 608 11.41 -12.99 -10.66
CA PHE A 608 11.82 -13.01 -12.07
C PHE A 608 13.33 -12.87 -12.23
N GLY A 609 13.99 -12.09 -11.38
CA GLY A 609 15.44 -12.00 -11.33
C GLY A 609 16.10 -13.34 -11.03
N GLU A 610 15.56 -14.09 -10.06
CA GLU A 610 16.03 -15.43 -9.71
C GLU A 610 15.77 -16.45 -10.83
N MET A 611 14.57 -16.46 -11.42
CA MET A 611 14.24 -17.32 -12.57
C MET A 611 15.18 -17.05 -13.75
N ARG A 612 15.51 -15.78 -14.01
CA ARG A 612 16.46 -15.38 -15.05
C ARG A 612 17.88 -15.86 -14.75
N ARG A 613 18.32 -15.79 -13.49
CA ARG A 613 19.62 -16.31 -13.05
C ARG A 613 19.69 -17.84 -13.22
N GLY A 614 18.65 -18.55 -12.77
CA GLY A 614 18.52 -20.00 -12.93
C GLY A 614 18.47 -20.40 -14.40
N GLY A 615 17.66 -19.75 -15.23
CA GLY A 615 17.59 -19.96 -16.67
C GLY A 615 18.92 -19.73 -17.38
N ASN A 616 19.64 -18.65 -17.02
CA ASN A 616 20.97 -18.38 -17.54
C ASN A 616 22.01 -19.43 -17.09
N ALA A 617 21.89 -19.96 -15.88
CA ALA A 617 22.75 -21.07 -15.39
C ALA A 617 22.49 -22.35 -16.17
N ILE A 618 21.22 -22.69 -16.42
CA ILE A 618 20.85 -23.86 -17.25
C ILE A 618 21.34 -23.68 -18.69
N LEU A 619 21.17 -22.50 -19.29
CA LEU A 619 21.68 -22.22 -20.65
C LEU A 619 23.22 -22.28 -20.72
N ARG A 620 23.92 -21.91 -19.63
CA ARG A 620 25.39 -22.10 -19.53
C ARG A 620 25.79 -23.56 -19.41
N LEU A 621 25.01 -24.39 -18.73
CA LEU A 621 25.24 -25.82 -18.62
C LEU A 621 24.96 -26.54 -19.94
N LEU A 622 23.92 -26.11 -20.68
CA LEU A 622 23.57 -26.68 -22.00
C LEU A 622 24.44 -26.15 -23.14
N GLY A 623 24.93 -24.90 -23.03
CA GLY A 623 25.84 -24.30 -24.02
C GLY A 623 27.27 -24.29 -23.48
N ARG A 624 28.11 -25.24 -23.94
CA ARG A 624 29.56 -25.29 -23.69
C ARG A 624 30.31 -24.03 -24.17
N ARG A 625 30.01 -22.84 -23.64
CA ARG A 625 30.79 -21.62 -23.89
C ARG A 625 31.49 -21.21 -22.60
N ARG A 626 32.85 -21.24 -22.63
CA ARG A 626 33.72 -20.72 -21.61
C ARG A 626 33.36 -19.27 -21.30
N PRO A 627 33.38 -18.84 -20.02
CA PRO A 627 33.21 -17.43 -19.68
C PRO A 627 34.31 -16.61 -20.38
N PRO A 628 34.02 -15.40 -20.85
CA PRO A 628 35.07 -14.50 -21.31
C PRO A 628 36.04 -14.26 -20.12
N ARG A 629 37.35 -14.44 -20.39
CA ARG A 629 38.39 -14.07 -19.44
C ARG A 629 38.13 -12.61 -19.05
N ALA A 630 38.05 -12.33 -17.75
CA ALA A 630 38.10 -10.97 -17.23
C ALA A 630 39.43 -10.37 -17.71
N GLU A 631 39.38 -9.38 -18.61
CA GLU A 631 40.55 -8.54 -18.87
C GLU A 631 40.95 -7.86 -17.55
N PRO A 632 42.20 -8.02 -17.13
CA PRO A 632 42.67 -7.28 -15.95
C PRO A 632 42.50 -5.78 -16.25
N LEU A 633 41.86 -5.06 -15.32
CA LEU A 633 41.79 -3.61 -15.35
C LEU A 633 43.23 -3.06 -15.53
N PRO A 634 43.47 -2.12 -16.43
CA PRO A 634 44.78 -1.49 -16.54
C PRO A 634 45.12 -0.88 -15.18
N VAL A 635 46.20 -1.37 -14.60
CA VAL A 635 46.82 -0.77 -13.42
C VAL A 635 47.19 0.67 -13.82
N ALA A 636 46.54 1.66 -13.19
CA ALA A 636 46.92 3.05 -13.36
C ALA A 636 48.40 3.15 -12.96
N GLY A 637 49.25 3.40 -13.99
CA GLY A 637 50.67 3.60 -13.81
C GLY A 637 50.89 4.76 -12.89
N GLY A 638 51.71 4.56 -11.85
CA GLY A 638 52.26 5.60 -11.05
C GLY A 638 53.02 6.56 -11.95
N GLN A 639 52.73 7.83 -11.83
CA GLN A 639 53.65 8.90 -12.20
C GLN A 639 54.34 9.37 -10.92
N GLU A 640 55.65 9.34 -11.00
CA GLU A 640 56.62 9.92 -10.06
C GLU A 640 56.37 11.41 -9.79
#